data_d62333d2e055e2cbf0459ac2cf4de2c4
#
_entry.id   d62333d2e055e2cbf0459ac2cf4de2c4
#
_cell.length_a   1.000
_cell.length_b   1.000
_cell.length_c   1.000
_cell.angle_alpha   90.00
_cell.angle_beta   90.00
_cell.angle_gamma   90.00
#
_symmetry.space_group_name_H-M   'P 1'
#
loop_
_entity.id
_entity.type
_entity.pdbx_description
1 polymer ?
#
loop_
_entity_poly.entity_id
_entity_poly.type
_entity_poly.pdbx_seq_one_letter_code
_entity_poly.pdbx_strand_id
1 'polypeptide(L)'
;VGKSRLVYELTHSHRLQGWLVLEAASVSYGKATSYLPVIDLLKGYFKIQDRDDLREIREKVTGKLLTLDRALEPTLPALLALLDVPVDDAAWQTLDPAQRRQQTLDAVKRLLLREAREQPLLAIFEDLHWIDGETQALLDGLVESLGSARLLLLVNYRPEYQHPWGSKTYYSQMRLDALPAESAGELLEALLGDDPGLAPLKQLLVKRGNPFFLEETVQTLVETKALAGERGRYRLTQPIQAIQVPATVQAVLAARIDRLAPEDKRLLQTASVVGKDVPFTLLQAIAELPDEAFRRGLDHLQAAEFFYETGLFPDLEYTFKHALTHEVTYGGLLQERRRELHARIVDAIETLHGERLGEQIERLAHHAFRGELREKAVDYLRQAGLKAAARSAPQEARVWFEQALGVLEALPESPSTLEQGFEIRLELRPVLSQLGEVRRMLERLREAETLAERLNDDRRRGRVYAVVTNVHSLLGELDEALATGTRALEIARRLGDLRLRILTTTYLEQAHYLRGEYERVVELATDNLAALPADWVYEYFGIAVPPSVFDRSWLAMSLAQLGRFIEAAEYEAEAIRLAEATHHAYTVGWIHFAAGTFRLLKGEWAKARPLIEHGIGVFRTANIVYLLPGALASSAWVLAQLGEASEALNRLREGEQLLERQDARGIVGHRGWACRSLGRACLLLGRLDEARRLGGRAIESSSSQPGYGAHALHLLGDTIPTGSMPRAARPTTARRWRSPSRAACARSSPTATSASASCTPAPASGKRLASTSPPRRRCTERWTCGSGWSRRRRSRALFREELPWRHDPERQPGAPIHPASEVRHVARHEVGGVGGDRRRQEWPILRRQLRRRQPLDVGRRRLSDDSKGGQALPQGG
;
A
#
# COMPACT_ATOMS: atom_id res chain seq x y z
N VAL A 1 8.69 -30.17 -7.49
CA VAL A 1 8.63 -31.39 -6.65
C VAL A 1 9.85 -31.42 -5.76
N GLY A 2 9.69 -31.67 -4.42
CA GLY A 2 10.84 -31.80 -3.48
C GLY A 2 11.52 -30.48 -3.07
N LYS A 3 10.94 -29.28 -3.33
CA LYS A 3 11.53 -27.97 -2.99
C LYS A 3 11.86 -27.86 -1.50
N SER A 4 10.86 -28.02 -0.63
CA SER A 4 11.06 -27.94 0.82
C SER A 4 11.97 -29.03 1.37
N ARG A 5 11.99 -30.23 0.79
CA ARG A 5 12.95 -31.28 1.17
C ARG A 5 14.40 -30.84 0.85
N LEU A 6 14.63 -30.23 -0.31
CA LEU A 6 15.96 -29.74 -0.68
C LEU A 6 16.43 -28.63 0.28
N VAL A 7 15.51 -27.72 0.66
CA VAL A 7 15.78 -26.70 1.68
C VAL A 7 16.12 -27.35 3.01
N TYR A 8 15.31 -28.29 3.47
CA TYR A 8 15.54 -29.02 4.73
C TYR A 8 16.90 -29.70 4.78
N GLU A 9 17.26 -30.44 3.71
CA GLU A 9 18.57 -31.12 3.64
C GLU A 9 19.74 -30.14 3.62
N LEU A 10 19.56 -28.97 2.99
CA LEU A 10 20.59 -27.93 2.99
C LEU A 10 20.75 -27.33 4.39
N THR A 11 19.64 -26.97 5.07
CA THR A 11 19.68 -26.32 6.39
C THR A 11 20.23 -27.24 7.48
N HIS A 12 20.01 -28.56 7.35
CA HIS A 12 20.55 -29.57 8.25
C HIS A 12 21.93 -30.11 7.84
N SER A 13 22.52 -29.58 6.77
CA SER A 13 23.84 -29.98 6.29
C SER A 13 24.96 -29.37 7.14
N HIS A 14 26.00 -30.19 7.42
CA HIS A 14 27.25 -29.71 8.04
C HIS A 14 27.93 -28.57 7.25
N ARG A 15 27.55 -28.36 5.97
CA ARG A 15 28.09 -27.26 5.13
C ARG A 15 27.72 -25.88 5.61
N LEU A 16 26.66 -25.78 6.42
CA LEU A 16 26.17 -24.52 7.00
C LEU A 16 26.66 -24.30 8.45
N GLN A 17 27.65 -25.03 8.91
CA GLN A 17 28.27 -24.76 10.20
C GLN A 17 28.86 -23.35 10.23
N GLY A 18 28.48 -22.55 11.23
CA GLY A 18 28.90 -21.15 11.37
C GLY A 18 28.12 -20.16 10.46
N TRP A 19 27.07 -20.60 9.80
CA TRP A 19 26.15 -19.70 9.11
C TRP A 19 24.97 -19.33 10.01
N LEU A 20 24.51 -18.09 9.88
CA LEU A 20 23.19 -17.72 10.38
C LEU A 20 22.16 -18.11 9.33
N VAL A 21 21.19 -18.94 9.70
CA VAL A 21 20.08 -19.35 8.84
C VAL A 21 18.81 -18.65 9.32
N LEU A 22 18.16 -17.94 8.42
CA LEU A 22 16.90 -17.25 8.64
C LEU A 22 15.89 -17.76 7.60
N GLU A 23 14.78 -18.29 8.08
CA GLU A 23 13.74 -18.89 7.24
C GLU A 23 12.42 -18.13 7.40
N ALA A 24 11.75 -17.92 6.28
CA ALA A 24 10.39 -17.39 6.22
C ALA A 24 9.60 -18.08 5.11
N ALA A 25 8.32 -18.31 5.33
CA ALA A 25 7.44 -18.93 4.36
C ALA A 25 6.27 -18.00 4.02
N SER A 26 5.93 -17.92 2.74
CA SER A 26 4.73 -17.22 2.31
C SER A 26 3.52 -18.14 2.39
N VAL A 27 2.42 -17.65 2.92
CA VAL A 27 1.17 -18.41 3.08
C VAL A 27 0.09 -17.89 2.14
N SER A 28 -0.84 -18.76 1.74
CA SER A 28 -1.85 -18.41 0.72
C SER A 28 -2.76 -17.23 1.11
N TYR A 29 -3.03 -17.03 2.41
CA TYR A 29 -3.77 -15.88 2.91
C TYR A 29 -2.87 -14.65 3.14
N GLY A 30 -1.54 -14.82 3.12
CA GLY A 30 -0.57 -13.77 3.41
C GLY A 30 -0.39 -12.73 2.30
N LYS A 31 -0.92 -12.98 1.08
CA LYS A 31 -0.83 -11.98 -0.01
C LYS A 31 -1.40 -10.61 0.33
N ALA A 32 -2.36 -10.56 1.23
CA ALA A 32 -2.96 -9.32 1.68
C ALA A 32 -2.35 -8.79 2.99
N THR A 33 -1.48 -9.55 3.66
CA THR A 33 -0.79 -9.16 4.89
C THR A 33 0.59 -8.62 4.54
N SER A 34 0.75 -7.30 4.62
CA SER A 34 2.00 -6.63 4.26
C SER A 34 3.16 -7.08 5.13
N TYR A 35 4.28 -7.39 4.50
CA TYR A 35 5.54 -7.78 5.15
C TYR A 35 5.46 -9.08 5.97
N LEU A 36 4.43 -9.92 5.86
CA LEU A 36 4.29 -11.09 6.72
C LEU A 36 5.56 -11.97 6.75
N PRO A 37 6.14 -12.40 5.61
CA PRO A 37 7.38 -13.20 5.65
C PRO A 37 8.57 -12.45 6.25
N VAL A 38 8.62 -11.13 6.12
CA VAL A 38 9.68 -10.30 6.71
C VAL A 38 9.51 -10.20 8.22
N ILE A 39 8.28 -10.05 8.70
CA ILE A 39 7.96 -10.01 10.13
C ILE A 39 8.34 -11.34 10.78
N ASP A 40 7.99 -12.47 10.16
CA ASP A 40 8.33 -13.80 10.66
C ASP A 40 9.87 -14.02 10.70
N LEU A 41 10.56 -13.59 9.64
CA LEU A 41 12.03 -13.62 9.61
C LEU A 41 12.65 -12.77 10.73
N LEU A 42 12.10 -11.56 10.98
CA LEU A 42 12.58 -10.70 12.07
C LEU A 42 12.25 -11.26 13.45
N LYS A 43 11.05 -11.83 13.63
CA LYS A 43 10.70 -12.53 14.89
C LYS A 43 11.70 -13.67 15.18
N GLY A 44 11.99 -14.50 14.19
CA GLY A 44 13.02 -15.55 14.30
C GLY A 44 14.42 -14.99 14.61
N TYR A 45 14.82 -13.92 13.90
CA TYR A 45 16.12 -13.27 14.12
C TYR A 45 16.24 -12.69 15.53
N PHE A 46 15.24 -11.94 16.03
CA PHE A 46 15.24 -11.33 17.37
C PHE A 46 14.82 -12.31 18.47
N LYS A 47 14.43 -13.55 18.13
CA LYS A 47 13.91 -14.57 19.05
C LYS A 47 12.69 -14.07 19.82
N ILE A 48 11.78 -13.41 19.11
CA ILE A 48 10.50 -12.93 19.63
C ILE A 48 9.54 -14.13 19.65
N GLN A 49 8.87 -14.30 20.79
CA GLN A 49 7.86 -15.34 21.01
C GLN A 49 6.48 -14.71 21.11
N ASP A 50 5.42 -15.45 20.80
CA ASP A 50 4.04 -14.93 20.83
C ASP A 50 3.58 -14.45 22.22
N ARG A 51 4.24 -14.91 23.29
CA ARG A 51 3.99 -14.49 24.67
C ARG A 51 4.71 -13.22 25.09
N ASP A 52 5.69 -12.77 24.30
CA ASP A 52 6.47 -11.58 24.64
C ASP A 52 5.56 -10.34 24.62
N ASP A 53 5.66 -9.51 25.65
CA ASP A 53 4.97 -8.24 25.68
C ASP A 53 5.71 -7.19 24.84
N LEU A 54 5.07 -6.04 24.60
CA LEU A 54 5.64 -4.95 23.80
C LEU A 54 6.96 -4.43 24.34
N ARG A 55 7.16 -4.50 25.66
CA ARG A 55 8.41 -4.09 26.32
C ARG A 55 9.51 -5.11 26.06
N GLU A 56 9.22 -6.40 26.23
CA GLU A 56 10.17 -7.49 25.95
C GLU A 56 10.59 -7.50 24.48
N ILE A 57 9.64 -7.31 23.55
CA ILE A 57 9.95 -7.16 22.11
C ILE A 57 10.91 -5.99 21.88
N ARG A 58 10.62 -4.82 22.47
CA ARG A 58 11.48 -3.62 22.37
C ARG A 58 12.88 -3.90 22.91
N GLU A 59 12.99 -4.53 24.07
CA GLU A 59 14.27 -4.88 24.71
C GLU A 59 15.10 -5.85 23.84
N LYS A 60 14.46 -6.90 23.28
CA LYS A 60 15.10 -7.87 22.39
C LYS A 60 15.61 -7.22 21.11
N VAL A 61 14.78 -6.39 20.46
CA VAL A 61 15.14 -5.69 19.22
C VAL A 61 16.25 -4.69 19.48
N THR A 62 16.10 -3.82 20.46
CA THR A 62 17.08 -2.77 20.79
C THR A 62 18.40 -3.37 21.23
N GLY A 63 18.36 -4.32 22.16
CA GLY A 63 19.57 -4.97 22.68
C GLY A 63 20.38 -5.66 21.60
N LYS A 64 19.73 -6.47 20.76
CA LYS A 64 20.42 -7.19 19.68
C LYS A 64 20.94 -6.27 18.60
N LEU A 65 20.13 -5.26 18.19
CA LEU A 65 20.52 -4.30 17.17
C LEU A 65 21.75 -3.47 17.55
N LEU A 66 21.73 -2.89 18.77
CA LEU A 66 22.83 -2.05 19.27
C LEU A 66 24.09 -2.86 19.60
N THR A 67 23.93 -4.13 19.97
CA THR A 67 25.05 -5.06 20.16
C THR A 67 25.71 -5.41 18.83
N LEU A 68 24.92 -5.56 17.77
CA LEU A 68 25.46 -5.83 16.43
C LEU A 68 26.21 -4.61 15.88
N ASP A 69 25.60 -3.42 15.90
CA ASP A 69 26.23 -2.18 15.46
C ASP A 69 25.41 -0.96 15.89
N ARG A 70 25.99 -0.03 16.65
CA ARG A 70 25.34 1.25 17.00
C ARG A 70 24.98 2.11 15.78
N ALA A 71 25.65 1.96 14.66
CA ALA A 71 25.29 2.65 13.41
C ALA A 71 23.92 2.25 12.86
N LEU A 72 23.30 1.20 13.40
CA LEU A 72 21.93 0.77 13.09
C LEU A 72 20.87 1.44 13.97
N GLU A 73 21.26 2.18 15.04
CA GLU A 73 20.30 2.85 15.94
C GLU A 73 19.22 3.66 15.20
N PRO A 74 19.54 4.42 14.13
CA PRO A 74 18.52 5.13 13.34
C PRO A 74 17.49 4.23 12.63
N THR A 75 17.72 2.92 12.56
CA THR A 75 16.77 1.97 11.96
C THR A 75 15.77 1.40 12.96
N LEU A 76 15.99 1.65 14.26
CA LEU A 76 15.17 1.10 15.34
C LEU A 76 13.69 1.48 15.24
N PRO A 77 13.30 2.75 14.96
CA PRO A 77 11.91 3.13 14.80
C PRO A 77 11.18 2.31 13.73
N ALA A 78 11.82 2.10 12.58
CA ALA A 78 11.25 1.35 11.47
C ALA A 78 11.05 -0.14 11.80
N LEU A 79 12.01 -0.76 12.46
CA LEU A 79 11.95 -2.17 12.86
C LEU A 79 10.88 -2.41 13.94
N LEU A 80 10.79 -1.50 14.93
CA LEU A 80 9.76 -1.57 15.98
C LEU A 80 8.35 -1.38 15.39
N ALA A 81 8.18 -0.38 14.52
CA ALA A 81 6.89 -0.14 13.86
C ALA A 81 6.44 -1.35 13.01
N LEU A 82 7.38 -2.01 12.32
CA LEU A 82 7.09 -3.21 11.53
C LEU A 82 6.65 -4.39 12.41
N LEU A 83 7.14 -4.46 13.64
CA LEU A 83 6.80 -5.48 14.64
C LEU A 83 5.61 -5.07 15.53
N ASP A 84 4.82 -4.08 15.12
CA ASP A 84 3.63 -3.55 15.82
C ASP A 84 3.94 -2.97 17.22
N VAL A 85 5.19 -2.61 17.49
CA VAL A 85 5.59 -1.95 18.75
C VAL A 85 5.42 -0.43 18.60
N PRO A 86 4.67 0.26 19.49
CA PRO A 86 4.50 1.70 19.40
C PRO A 86 5.85 2.43 19.38
N VAL A 87 5.96 3.46 18.53
CA VAL A 87 7.18 4.24 18.35
C VAL A 87 6.92 5.68 18.79
N ASP A 88 7.61 6.11 19.85
CA ASP A 88 7.50 7.47 20.42
C ASP A 88 8.54 8.43 19.84
N ASP A 89 9.16 8.08 18.70
CA ASP A 89 10.14 8.92 18.01
C ASP A 89 9.43 10.00 17.19
N ALA A 90 9.65 11.26 17.55
CA ALA A 90 9.04 12.42 16.90
C ALA A 90 9.43 12.51 15.41
N ALA A 91 10.68 12.17 15.06
CA ALA A 91 11.13 12.16 13.67
C ALA A 91 10.41 11.10 12.86
N TRP A 92 10.20 9.89 13.41
CA TRP A 92 9.43 8.83 12.77
C TRP A 92 7.95 9.22 12.59
N GLN A 93 7.35 9.88 13.57
CA GLN A 93 5.94 10.27 13.52
C GLN A 93 5.67 11.34 12.45
N THR A 94 6.65 12.21 12.16
CA THR A 94 6.53 13.25 11.14
C THR A 94 6.74 12.76 9.71
N LEU A 95 7.26 11.53 9.52
CA LEU A 95 7.47 10.97 8.18
C LEU A 95 6.14 10.73 7.46
N ASP A 96 6.13 11.02 6.17
CA ASP A 96 5.03 10.59 5.31
C ASP A 96 5.06 9.06 5.05
N PRO A 97 3.95 8.47 4.57
CA PRO A 97 3.89 7.03 4.35
C PRO A 97 4.97 6.50 3.39
N ALA A 98 5.32 7.24 2.35
CA ALA A 98 6.35 6.79 1.40
C ALA A 98 7.74 6.80 2.03
N GLN A 99 8.03 7.78 2.88
CA GLN A 99 9.26 7.82 3.67
C GLN A 99 9.34 6.68 4.67
N ARG A 100 8.25 6.42 5.42
CA ARG A 100 8.20 5.28 6.36
C ARG A 100 8.44 3.96 5.63
N ARG A 101 7.79 3.75 4.49
CA ARG A 101 8.01 2.59 3.63
C ARG A 101 9.48 2.44 3.24
N GLN A 102 10.09 3.51 2.73
CA GLN A 102 11.49 3.47 2.31
C GLN A 102 12.42 3.19 3.49
N GLN A 103 12.20 3.84 4.63
CA GLN A 103 13.00 3.59 5.84
C GLN A 103 12.82 2.15 6.36
N THR A 104 11.62 1.57 6.27
CA THR A 104 11.37 0.17 6.64
C THR A 104 12.16 -0.79 5.75
N LEU A 105 12.08 -0.61 4.43
CA LEU A 105 12.85 -1.44 3.48
C LEU A 105 14.35 -1.29 3.71
N ASP A 106 14.84 -0.07 3.89
CA ASP A 106 16.25 0.20 4.14
C ASP A 106 16.72 -0.34 5.51
N ALA A 107 15.88 -0.27 6.55
CA ALA A 107 16.21 -0.79 7.88
C ALA A 107 16.45 -2.31 7.85
N VAL A 108 15.52 -3.06 7.27
CA VAL A 108 15.65 -4.52 7.14
C VAL A 108 16.84 -4.89 6.27
N LYS A 109 17.02 -4.23 5.13
CA LYS A 109 18.16 -4.44 4.25
C LYS A 109 19.48 -4.17 4.95
N ARG A 110 19.62 -3.04 5.67
CA ARG A 110 20.83 -2.68 6.40
C ARG A 110 21.14 -3.67 7.51
N LEU A 111 20.12 -4.14 8.23
CA LEU A 111 20.26 -5.18 9.25
C LEU A 111 20.87 -6.46 8.65
N LEU A 112 20.25 -7.00 7.60
CA LEU A 112 20.70 -8.24 6.96
C LEU A 112 22.13 -8.11 6.37
N LEU A 113 22.42 -7.00 5.71
CA LEU A 113 23.73 -6.73 5.14
C LEU A 113 24.82 -6.52 6.23
N ARG A 114 24.46 -5.94 7.37
CA ARG A 114 25.37 -5.76 8.49
C ARG A 114 25.66 -7.09 9.19
N GLU A 115 24.65 -7.91 9.42
CA GLU A 115 24.80 -9.25 9.97
C GLU A 115 25.67 -10.13 9.05
N ALA A 116 25.45 -10.04 7.73
CA ALA A 116 26.26 -10.77 6.73
C ALA A 116 27.76 -10.39 6.72
N ARG A 117 28.15 -9.29 7.35
CA ARG A 117 29.57 -8.93 7.55
C ARG A 117 30.18 -9.65 8.74
N GLU A 118 29.41 -9.92 9.77
CA GLU A 118 29.89 -10.66 10.96
C GLU A 118 30.00 -12.15 10.65
N GLN A 119 28.95 -12.77 10.10
CA GLN A 119 28.90 -14.19 9.77
C GLN A 119 28.20 -14.42 8.44
N PRO A 120 28.50 -15.50 7.70
CA PRO A 120 27.76 -15.84 6.49
C PRO A 120 26.27 -16.00 6.82
N LEU A 121 25.40 -15.39 6.02
CA LEU A 121 23.96 -15.41 6.21
C LEU A 121 23.27 -16.18 5.08
N LEU A 122 22.42 -17.11 5.42
CA LEU A 122 21.46 -17.77 4.52
C LEU A 122 20.06 -17.26 4.85
N ALA A 123 19.47 -16.49 3.94
CA ALA A 123 18.08 -16.09 4.03
C ALA A 123 17.22 -16.94 3.08
N ILE A 124 16.22 -17.59 3.62
CA ILE A 124 15.33 -18.50 2.89
C ILE A 124 13.93 -17.92 2.87
N PHE A 125 13.34 -17.83 1.67
CA PHE A 125 11.95 -17.46 1.48
C PHE A 125 11.27 -18.57 0.67
N GLU A 126 10.35 -19.27 1.32
CA GLU A 126 9.60 -20.33 0.69
C GLU A 126 8.28 -19.84 0.08
N ASP A 127 7.87 -20.51 -1.01
CA ASP A 127 6.59 -20.33 -1.70
C ASP A 127 6.29 -18.88 -2.14
N LEU A 128 7.28 -18.19 -2.75
CA LEU A 128 7.17 -16.80 -3.22
C LEU A 128 5.98 -16.52 -4.15
N HIS A 129 5.33 -17.51 -4.69
CA HIS A 129 4.10 -17.31 -5.47
C HIS A 129 2.91 -16.80 -4.63
N TRP A 130 3.05 -16.76 -3.29
CA TRP A 130 2.11 -16.17 -2.35
C TRP A 130 2.63 -14.91 -1.65
N ILE A 131 3.75 -14.39 -2.08
CA ILE A 131 4.39 -13.21 -1.48
C ILE A 131 3.52 -11.95 -1.62
N ASP A 132 3.56 -11.08 -0.62
CA ASP A 132 2.98 -9.74 -0.66
C ASP A 132 3.88 -8.74 -1.41
N GLY A 133 3.29 -7.61 -1.82
CA GLY A 133 3.99 -6.61 -2.63
C GLY A 133 5.17 -5.93 -1.93
N GLU A 134 5.10 -5.77 -0.62
CA GLU A 134 6.15 -5.09 0.15
C GLU A 134 7.34 -6.00 0.44
N THR A 135 7.09 -7.28 0.74
CA THR A 135 8.16 -8.30 0.81
C THR A 135 8.87 -8.44 -0.55
N GLN A 136 8.10 -8.43 -1.66
CA GLN A 136 8.69 -8.43 -3.00
C GLN A 136 9.62 -7.23 -3.22
N ALA A 137 9.18 -6.02 -2.83
CA ALA A 137 9.99 -4.81 -2.95
C ALA A 137 11.27 -4.86 -2.10
N LEU A 138 11.20 -5.45 -0.90
CA LEU A 138 12.39 -5.69 -0.07
C LEU A 138 13.37 -6.63 -0.78
N LEU A 139 12.88 -7.77 -1.30
CA LEU A 139 13.73 -8.75 -2.00
C LEU A 139 14.36 -8.15 -3.25
N ASP A 140 13.61 -7.37 -4.03
CA ASP A 140 14.15 -6.64 -5.20
C ASP A 140 15.30 -5.71 -4.79
N GLY A 141 15.09 -4.93 -3.70
CA GLY A 141 16.11 -4.03 -3.16
C GLY A 141 17.34 -4.76 -2.55
N LEU A 142 17.11 -5.92 -1.94
CA LEU A 142 18.17 -6.74 -1.35
C LEU A 142 19.04 -7.39 -2.44
N VAL A 143 18.39 -7.93 -3.48
CA VAL A 143 19.08 -8.57 -4.62
C VAL A 143 20.08 -7.62 -5.26
N GLU A 144 19.80 -6.31 -5.38
CA GLU A 144 20.75 -5.33 -5.92
C GLU A 144 22.07 -5.25 -5.12
N SER A 145 22.06 -5.70 -3.87
CA SER A 145 23.23 -5.61 -2.96
C SER A 145 23.97 -6.93 -2.75
N LEU A 146 23.43 -8.05 -3.26
CA LEU A 146 24.00 -9.40 -3.01
C LEU A 146 25.38 -9.60 -3.63
N GLY A 147 25.67 -8.95 -4.76
CA GLY A 147 26.95 -9.14 -5.47
C GLY A 147 28.20 -8.87 -4.64
N SER A 148 28.10 -8.13 -3.52
CA SER A 148 29.22 -7.81 -2.63
C SER A 148 29.02 -8.29 -1.18
N ALA A 149 27.92 -9.00 -0.89
CA ALA A 149 27.56 -9.42 0.46
C ALA A 149 27.85 -10.91 0.68
N ARG A 150 28.20 -11.28 1.93
CA ARG A 150 28.31 -12.69 2.36
C ARG A 150 26.92 -13.25 2.71
N LEU A 151 25.98 -13.03 1.81
CA LEU A 151 24.57 -13.41 1.96
C LEU A 151 24.14 -14.28 0.79
N LEU A 152 23.64 -15.47 1.09
CA LEU A 152 22.96 -16.34 0.13
C LEU A 152 21.46 -16.20 0.32
N LEU A 153 20.78 -15.70 -0.70
CA LEU A 153 19.31 -15.66 -0.75
C LEU A 153 18.81 -16.90 -1.49
N LEU A 154 18.17 -17.80 -0.79
CA LEU A 154 17.53 -19.00 -1.33
C LEU A 154 16.03 -18.80 -1.39
N VAL A 155 15.47 -18.91 -2.57
CA VAL A 155 14.02 -18.73 -2.78
C VAL A 155 13.44 -19.93 -3.52
N ASN A 156 12.23 -20.32 -3.16
CA ASN A 156 11.52 -21.29 -3.96
C ASN A 156 10.12 -20.76 -4.38
N TYR A 157 9.70 -21.14 -5.57
CA TYR A 157 8.45 -20.68 -6.16
C TYR A 157 7.89 -21.68 -7.19
N ARG A 158 6.63 -21.48 -7.58
CA ARG A 158 6.00 -22.19 -8.70
C ARG A 158 6.26 -21.43 -10.00
N PRO A 159 6.14 -22.10 -11.18
CA PRO A 159 6.46 -21.48 -12.48
C PRO A 159 5.65 -20.23 -12.83
N GLU A 160 4.50 -20.05 -12.20
CA GLU A 160 3.62 -18.89 -12.42
C GLU A 160 4.18 -17.58 -11.82
N TYR A 161 5.09 -17.69 -10.85
CA TYR A 161 5.72 -16.53 -10.24
C TYR A 161 6.81 -15.97 -11.14
N GLN A 162 6.81 -14.65 -11.33
CA GLN A 162 7.79 -13.93 -12.15
C GLN A 162 8.54 -12.88 -11.32
N HIS A 163 9.82 -12.73 -11.57
CA HIS A 163 10.69 -11.76 -10.93
C HIS A 163 11.73 -11.20 -11.93
N PRO A 164 12.31 -9.98 -11.67
CA PRO A 164 13.25 -9.35 -12.60
C PRO A 164 14.71 -9.80 -12.43
N TRP A 165 15.02 -10.76 -11.56
CA TRP A 165 16.39 -11.07 -11.10
C TRP A 165 17.24 -11.86 -12.10
N GLY A 166 16.63 -12.45 -13.12
CA GLY A 166 17.30 -13.34 -14.08
C GLY A 166 18.47 -12.72 -14.87
N SER A 167 18.55 -11.37 -14.89
CA SER A 167 19.66 -10.63 -15.53
C SER A 167 20.92 -10.49 -14.67
N LYS A 168 20.87 -10.86 -13.38
CA LYS A 168 22.00 -10.71 -12.46
C LYS A 168 23.00 -11.85 -12.64
N THR A 169 24.31 -11.53 -12.69
CA THR A 169 25.38 -12.52 -12.89
C THR A 169 25.54 -13.51 -11.72
N TYR A 170 25.04 -13.16 -10.55
CA TYR A 170 25.06 -13.99 -9.33
C TYR A 170 23.71 -14.68 -9.08
N TYR A 171 22.75 -14.59 -10.01
CA TYR A 171 21.51 -15.36 -9.97
C TYR A 171 21.72 -16.73 -10.60
N SER A 172 21.22 -17.77 -9.92
CA SER A 172 21.19 -19.14 -10.42
C SER A 172 19.80 -19.75 -10.21
N GLN A 173 19.22 -20.31 -11.25
CA GLN A 173 17.92 -20.97 -11.19
C GLN A 173 18.10 -22.48 -11.34
N MET A 174 17.57 -23.22 -10.37
CA MET A 174 17.50 -24.68 -10.41
C MET A 174 16.05 -25.12 -10.64
N ARG A 175 15.82 -25.77 -11.75
CA ARG A 175 14.51 -26.38 -12.07
C ARG A 175 14.45 -27.78 -11.47
N LEU A 176 13.42 -28.01 -10.63
CA LEU A 176 13.16 -29.33 -10.05
C LEU A 176 12.08 -30.02 -10.85
N ASP A 177 12.48 -30.95 -11.70
CA ASP A 177 11.59 -31.81 -12.46
C ASP A 177 11.20 -33.06 -11.67
N ALA A 178 10.40 -33.94 -12.24
CA ALA A 178 10.14 -35.27 -11.70
C ALA A 178 11.44 -36.08 -11.61
N LEU A 179 11.53 -36.97 -10.64
CA LEU A 179 12.72 -37.83 -10.49
C LEU A 179 12.94 -38.67 -11.76
N PRO A 180 14.19 -38.79 -12.25
CA PRO A 180 14.54 -39.79 -13.24
C PRO A 180 14.16 -41.21 -12.78
N ALA A 181 13.93 -42.12 -13.72
CA ALA A 181 13.48 -43.46 -13.38
C ALA A 181 14.45 -44.19 -12.45
N GLU A 182 15.76 -43.95 -12.60
CA GLU A 182 16.82 -44.50 -11.75
C GLU A 182 16.67 -44.03 -10.31
N SER A 183 16.63 -42.69 -10.09
CA SER A 183 16.46 -42.10 -8.75
C SER A 183 15.12 -42.43 -8.10
N ALA A 184 14.06 -42.53 -8.92
CA ALA A 184 12.75 -43.01 -8.43
C ALA A 184 12.81 -44.49 -8.01
N GLY A 185 13.61 -45.32 -8.70
CA GLY A 185 13.91 -46.68 -8.34
C GLY A 185 14.66 -46.79 -7.02
N GLU A 186 15.73 -46.01 -6.87
CA GLU A 186 16.50 -45.93 -5.62
C GLU A 186 15.63 -45.52 -4.43
N LEU A 187 14.77 -44.50 -4.61
CA LEU A 187 13.84 -44.08 -3.56
C LEU A 187 12.88 -45.21 -3.19
N LEU A 188 12.31 -45.91 -4.18
CA LEU A 188 11.41 -47.04 -3.95
C LEU A 188 12.14 -48.23 -3.30
N GLU A 189 13.42 -48.43 -3.61
CA GLU A 189 14.22 -49.50 -2.96
C GLU A 189 14.49 -49.15 -1.48
N ALA A 190 14.83 -47.90 -1.19
CA ALA A 190 14.97 -47.41 0.19
C ALA A 190 13.67 -47.47 0.98
N LEU A 191 12.52 -47.23 0.34
CA LEU A 191 11.19 -47.30 0.98
C LEU A 191 10.69 -48.73 1.18
N LEU A 192 10.77 -49.54 0.12
CA LEU A 192 10.12 -50.85 0.07
C LEU A 192 11.06 -52.01 0.46
N GLY A 193 12.37 -51.85 0.20
CA GLY A 193 13.36 -52.92 0.32
C GLY A 193 13.59 -53.68 -0.99
N ASP A 194 14.35 -54.76 -0.94
CA ASP A 194 14.90 -55.54 -2.06
C ASP A 194 14.12 -56.81 -2.44
N ASP A 195 12.97 -57.04 -1.80
CA ASP A 195 12.15 -58.24 -2.08
C ASP A 195 11.80 -58.33 -3.58
N PRO A 196 12.17 -59.46 -4.26
CA PRO A 196 11.87 -59.67 -5.69
C PRO A 196 10.38 -59.60 -6.02
N GLY A 197 9.50 -59.96 -5.07
CA GLY A 197 8.03 -59.87 -5.25
C GLY A 197 7.51 -58.50 -5.44
N LEU A 198 8.29 -57.45 -5.06
CA LEU A 198 7.94 -56.03 -5.20
C LEU A 198 8.35 -55.44 -6.58
N ALA A 199 9.11 -56.16 -7.42
CA ALA A 199 9.59 -55.64 -8.69
C ALA A 199 8.47 -55.13 -9.60
N PRO A 200 7.31 -55.82 -9.79
CA PRO A 200 6.23 -55.29 -10.60
C PRO A 200 5.59 -54.02 -10.02
N LEU A 201 5.52 -53.88 -8.71
CA LEU A 201 5.01 -52.69 -8.01
C LEU A 201 5.99 -51.50 -8.22
N LYS A 202 7.28 -51.72 -8.03
CA LYS A 202 8.32 -50.72 -8.28
C LYS A 202 8.25 -50.21 -9.74
N GLN A 203 8.13 -51.08 -10.72
CA GLN A 203 7.98 -50.73 -12.17
C GLN A 203 6.72 -49.85 -12.42
N LEU A 204 5.61 -50.17 -11.75
CA LEU A 204 4.38 -49.39 -11.87
C LEU A 204 4.55 -47.98 -11.31
N LEU A 205 5.21 -47.86 -10.15
CA LEU A 205 5.37 -46.62 -9.43
C LEU A 205 6.46 -45.71 -10.02
N VAL A 206 7.59 -46.24 -10.47
CA VAL A 206 8.72 -45.46 -11.09
C VAL A 206 8.23 -44.51 -12.19
N LYS A 207 7.25 -44.95 -13.01
CA LYS A 207 6.69 -44.13 -14.09
C LYS A 207 6.08 -42.80 -13.66
N ARG A 208 5.78 -42.63 -12.37
CA ARG A 208 5.18 -41.40 -11.83
C ARG A 208 6.18 -40.30 -11.49
N GLY A 209 7.43 -40.66 -11.13
CA GLY A 209 8.55 -39.75 -10.91
C GLY A 209 8.39 -38.67 -9.82
N ASN A 210 7.22 -38.52 -9.20
CA ASN A 210 6.99 -37.57 -8.13
C ASN A 210 7.28 -38.23 -6.77
N PRO A 211 8.34 -37.85 -6.03
CA PRO A 211 8.71 -38.50 -4.77
C PRO A 211 7.57 -38.48 -3.73
N PHE A 212 6.86 -37.38 -3.59
CA PHE A 212 5.72 -37.31 -2.67
C PHE A 212 4.60 -38.28 -3.05
N PHE A 213 4.34 -38.46 -4.36
CA PHE A 213 3.39 -39.49 -4.82
C PHE A 213 3.87 -40.89 -4.47
N LEU A 214 5.17 -41.17 -4.63
CA LEU A 214 5.75 -42.49 -4.31
C LEU A 214 5.62 -42.78 -2.81
N GLU A 215 6.00 -41.85 -1.96
CA GLU A 215 5.91 -41.98 -0.51
C GLU A 215 4.46 -42.19 -0.04
N GLU A 216 3.53 -41.35 -0.48
CA GLU A 216 2.11 -41.42 -0.10
C GLU A 216 1.43 -42.68 -0.64
N THR A 217 1.86 -43.18 -1.80
CA THR A 217 1.35 -44.44 -2.34
C THR A 217 1.86 -45.65 -1.52
N VAL A 218 3.15 -45.67 -1.19
CA VAL A 218 3.71 -46.70 -0.32
C VAL A 218 3.01 -46.72 1.05
N GLN A 219 2.83 -45.54 1.64
CA GLN A 219 2.12 -45.42 2.91
C GLN A 219 0.66 -45.93 2.82
N THR A 220 -0.03 -45.59 1.73
CA THR A 220 -1.38 -46.13 1.45
C THR A 220 -1.40 -47.64 1.39
N LEU A 221 -0.41 -48.26 0.75
CA LEU A 221 -0.31 -49.70 0.60
C LEU A 221 -0.02 -50.40 1.98
N VAL A 222 0.73 -49.73 2.84
CA VAL A 222 0.95 -50.20 4.23
C VAL A 222 -0.34 -50.10 5.04
N GLU A 223 -1.03 -48.96 5.00
CA GLU A 223 -2.30 -48.74 5.71
C GLU A 223 -3.41 -49.73 5.26
N THR A 224 -3.43 -50.04 3.98
CA THR A 224 -4.40 -51.04 3.42
C THR A 224 -3.94 -52.48 3.63
N LYS A 225 -2.84 -52.70 4.32
CA LYS A 225 -2.23 -54.02 4.53
C LYS A 225 -1.91 -54.80 3.23
N ALA A 226 -1.81 -54.07 2.10
CA ALA A 226 -1.31 -54.62 0.84
C ALA A 226 0.22 -54.87 0.90
N LEU A 227 0.89 -54.12 1.79
CA LEU A 227 2.28 -54.32 2.18
C LEU A 227 2.33 -54.68 3.66
N ALA A 228 3.12 -55.69 4.02
CA ALA A 228 3.41 -56.08 5.39
C ALA A 228 4.91 -56.10 5.64
N GLY A 229 5.36 -55.73 6.85
CA GLY A 229 6.75 -55.62 7.24
C GLY A 229 7.09 -54.23 7.78
N GLU A 230 8.37 -53.90 7.79
CA GLU A 230 8.88 -52.60 8.26
C GLU A 230 9.47 -51.82 7.04
N ARG A 231 9.63 -50.52 7.21
CA ARG A 231 10.21 -49.66 6.19
C ARG A 231 11.58 -50.21 5.67
N GLY A 232 11.70 -50.38 4.40
CA GLY A 232 12.88 -50.99 3.74
C GLY A 232 12.88 -52.53 3.76
N ARG A 233 11.81 -53.22 4.27
CA ARG A 233 11.67 -54.66 4.32
C ARG A 233 10.22 -55.14 4.17
N TYR A 234 9.50 -54.47 3.26
CA TYR A 234 8.10 -54.80 3.00
C TYR A 234 7.97 -56.04 2.08
N ARG A 235 6.84 -56.73 2.16
CA ARG A 235 6.42 -57.82 1.28
C ARG A 235 4.98 -57.59 0.85
N LEU A 236 4.64 -58.02 -0.38
CA LEU A 236 3.25 -58.01 -0.84
C LEU A 236 2.45 -59.10 -0.11
N THR A 237 1.27 -58.75 0.35
CA THR A 237 0.31 -59.69 0.99
C THR A 237 -0.78 -60.17 0.02
N GLN A 238 -0.90 -59.51 -1.14
CA GLN A 238 -1.90 -59.79 -2.17
C GLN A 238 -1.32 -59.62 -3.59
N PRO A 239 -1.90 -60.24 -4.60
CA PRO A 239 -1.45 -60.10 -5.99
C PRO A 239 -1.53 -58.63 -6.42
N ILE A 240 -0.54 -58.20 -7.26
CA ILE A 240 -0.46 -56.80 -7.73
C ILE A 240 -1.69 -56.37 -8.53
N GLN A 241 -2.37 -57.30 -9.21
CA GLN A 241 -3.60 -57.05 -9.99
C GLN A 241 -4.77 -56.60 -9.11
N ALA A 242 -4.74 -56.94 -7.84
CA ALA A 242 -5.72 -56.49 -6.86
C ALA A 242 -5.42 -55.09 -6.27
N ILE A 243 -4.22 -54.57 -6.54
CA ILE A 243 -3.76 -53.26 -6.02
C ILE A 243 -4.20 -52.16 -6.98
N GLN A 244 -5.10 -51.28 -6.50
CA GLN A 244 -5.50 -50.08 -7.22
C GLN A 244 -4.67 -48.88 -6.75
N VAL A 245 -3.78 -48.35 -7.60
CA VAL A 245 -3.03 -47.14 -7.33
C VAL A 245 -3.77 -45.95 -7.95
N PRO A 246 -4.21 -44.96 -7.16
CA PRO A 246 -4.89 -43.79 -7.69
C PRO A 246 -4.02 -43.03 -8.71
N ALA A 247 -4.67 -42.32 -9.65
CA ALA A 247 -3.97 -41.67 -10.75
C ALA A 247 -3.20 -40.42 -10.31
N THR A 248 -3.63 -39.77 -9.24
CA THR A 248 -3.07 -38.49 -8.76
C THR A 248 -2.76 -38.52 -7.25
N VAL A 249 -1.82 -37.68 -6.81
CA VAL A 249 -1.49 -37.52 -5.38
C VAL A 249 -2.71 -37.06 -4.58
N GLN A 250 -3.55 -36.20 -5.15
CA GLN A 250 -4.78 -35.75 -4.50
C GLN A 250 -5.72 -36.91 -4.19
N ALA A 251 -5.88 -37.84 -5.15
CA ALA A 251 -6.73 -39.00 -4.94
C ALA A 251 -6.15 -39.99 -3.90
N VAL A 252 -4.81 -40.11 -3.85
CA VAL A 252 -4.13 -40.90 -2.81
C VAL A 252 -4.38 -40.29 -1.44
N LEU A 253 -4.15 -38.99 -1.30
CA LEU A 253 -4.37 -38.26 -0.04
C LEU A 253 -5.83 -38.30 0.40
N ALA A 254 -6.78 -38.08 -0.52
CA ALA A 254 -8.21 -38.16 -0.20
C ALA A 254 -8.58 -39.55 0.32
N ALA A 255 -8.10 -40.61 -0.32
CA ALA A 255 -8.35 -42.00 0.13
C ALA A 255 -7.70 -42.29 1.49
N ARG A 256 -6.55 -41.70 1.81
CA ARG A 256 -5.92 -41.82 3.16
C ARG A 256 -6.75 -41.11 4.22
N ILE A 257 -7.18 -39.86 3.93
CA ILE A 257 -8.01 -39.03 4.81
C ILE A 257 -9.36 -39.74 5.08
N ASP A 258 -9.95 -40.37 4.04
CA ASP A 258 -11.23 -41.08 4.15
C ASP A 258 -11.16 -42.34 5.04
N ARG A 259 -9.97 -42.91 5.20
CA ARG A 259 -9.73 -44.09 6.06
C ARG A 259 -9.43 -43.77 7.50
N LEU A 260 -9.17 -42.53 7.86
CA LEU A 260 -9.00 -42.11 9.25
C LEU A 260 -10.25 -42.40 10.07
N ALA A 261 -10.06 -42.67 11.35
CA ALA A 261 -11.16 -42.73 12.31
C ALA A 261 -11.99 -41.43 12.21
N PRO A 262 -13.31 -41.47 12.35
CA PRO A 262 -14.16 -40.29 12.17
C PRO A 262 -13.76 -39.09 13.03
N GLU A 263 -13.21 -39.33 14.23
CA GLU A 263 -12.74 -38.28 15.15
C GLU A 263 -11.43 -37.66 14.65
N ASP A 264 -10.45 -38.47 14.26
CA ASP A 264 -9.17 -38.02 13.72
C ASP A 264 -9.36 -37.25 12.40
N LYS A 265 -10.26 -37.77 11.53
CA LYS A 265 -10.62 -37.09 10.28
C LYS A 265 -11.23 -35.71 10.55
N ARG A 266 -12.16 -35.60 11.51
CA ARG A 266 -12.76 -34.31 11.90
C ARG A 266 -11.73 -33.37 12.47
N LEU A 267 -10.79 -33.84 13.29
CA LEU A 267 -9.70 -33.04 13.84
C LEU A 267 -8.79 -32.53 12.74
N LEU A 268 -8.35 -33.38 11.81
CA LEU A 268 -7.55 -33.01 10.66
C LEU A 268 -8.26 -31.95 9.78
N GLN A 269 -9.56 -32.14 9.56
CA GLN A 269 -10.40 -31.21 8.80
C GLN A 269 -10.53 -29.86 9.51
N THR A 270 -10.73 -29.87 10.83
CA THR A 270 -10.77 -28.63 11.64
C THR A 270 -9.44 -27.89 11.58
N ALA A 271 -8.34 -28.59 11.73
CA ALA A 271 -7.00 -28.03 11.61
C ALA A 271 -6.75 -27.40 10.22
N SER A 272 -7.28 -28.00 9.15
CA SER A 272 -7.11 -27.46 7.80
C SER A 272 -7.79 -26.10 7.58
N VAL A 273 -8.77 -25.75 8.39
CA VAL A 273 -9.43 -24.43 8.33
C VAL A 273 -8.62 -23.36 9.06
N VAL A 274 -7.84 -23.75 10.09
CA VAL A 274 -6.91 -22.84 10.79
C VAL A 274 -5.81 -22.35 9.84
N GLY A 275 -5.23 -23.29 9.07
CA GLY A 275 -4.17 -22.99 8.12
C GLY A 275 -3.20 -24.14 7.92
N LYS A 276 -2.05 -23.88 7.30
CA LYS A 276 -0.96 -24.85 7.16
C LYS A 276 -0.28 -25.08 8.51
N ASP A 277 -0.04 -24.01 9.23
CA ASP A 277 0.55 -23.99 10.56
C ASP A 277 -0.57 -23.77 11.58
N VAL A 278 -0.64 -24.63 12.57
CA VAL A 278 -1.81 -24.83 13.44
C VAL A 278 -1.38 -24.70 14.90
N PRO A 279 -1.58 -23.53 15.54
CA PRO A 279 -1.32 -23.38 16.96
C PRO A 279 -2.18 -24.33 17.79
N PHE A 280 -1.55 -25.03 18.72
CA PHE A 280 -2.20 -26.02 19.59
C PHE A 280 -3.39 -25.42 20.35
N THR A 281 -3.21 -24.26 20.96
CA THR A 281 -4.22 -23.58 21.77
C THR A 281 -5.46 -23.21 20.95
N LEU A 282 -5.25 -22.73 19.73
CA LEU A 282 -6.36 -22.40 18.83
C LEU A 282 -7.09 -23.64 18.34
N LEU A 283 -6.37 -24.70 17.95
CA LEU A 283 -6.99 -25.94 17.53
C LEU A 283 -7.77 -26.59 18.67
N GLN A 284 -7.23 -26.58 19.89
CA GLN A 284 -7.91 -27.09 21.08
C GLN A 284 -9.23 -26.36 21.35
N ALA A 285 -9.21 -25.00 21.23
CA ALA A 285 -10.40 -24.18 21.47
C ALA A 285 -11.56 -24.50 20.50
N ILE A 286 -11.26 -24.95 19.27
CA ILE A 286 -12.26 -25.17 18.21
C ILE A 286 -12.57 -26.64 17.92
N ALA A 287 -11.80 -27.58 18.47
CA ALA A 287 -11.89 -29.00 18.13
C ALA A 287 -13.13 -29.72 18.70
N GLU A 288 -13.78 -29.16 19.72
CA GLU A 288 -14.96 -29.77 20.40
C GLU A 288 -14.69 -31.21 20.92
N LEU A 289 -13.48 -31.48 21.33
CA LEU A 289 -13.06 -32.78 21.85
C LEU A 289 -12.61 -32.64 23.30
N PRO A 290 -12.88 -33.65 24.16
CA PRO A 290 -12.25 -33.74 25.47
C PRO A 290 -10.72 -33.81 25.33
N ASP A 291 -9.97 -33.24 26.28
CA ASP A 291 -8.51 -33.10 26.20
C ASP A 291 -7.78 -34.39 25.87
N GLU A 292 -8.20 -35.51 26.49
CA GLU A 292 -7.60 -36.82 26.21
C GLU A 292 -7.85 -37.32 24.78
N ALA A 293 -9.06 -37.13 24.25
CA ALA A 293 -9.40 -37.49 22.88
C ALA A 293 -8.68 -36.59 21.86
N PHE A 294 -8.57 -35.30 22.18
CA PHE A 294 -7.85 -34.34 21.39
C PHE A 294 -6.36 -34.69 21.26
N ARG A 295 -5.67 -34.94 22.39
CA ARG A 295 -4.24 -35.35 22.38
C ARG A 295 -4.03 -36.66 21.63
N ARG A 296 -4.85 -37.71 21.92
CA ARG A 296 -4.78 -38.98 21.18
C ARG A 296 -4.98 -38.80 19.67
N GLY A 297 -5.92 -37.96 19.28
CA GLY A 297 -6.12 -37.63 17.86
C GLY A 297 -4.91 -36.99 17.22
N LEU A 298 -4.24 -36.06 17.91
CA LEU A 298 -2.98 -35.46 17.44
C LEU A 298 -1.87 -36.51 17.32
N ASP A 299 -1.69 -37.37 18.31
CA ASP A 299 -0.71 -38.48 18.29
C ASP A 299 -0.96 -39.41 17.08
N HIS A 300 -2.23 -39.77 16.83
CA HIS A 300 -2.61 -40.61 15.68
C HIS A 300 -2.30 -39.89 14.34
N LEU A 301 -2.60 -38.59 14.22
CA LEU A 301 -2.33 -37.82 13.01
C LEU A 301 -0.84 -37.63 12.77
N GLN A 302 -0.03 -37.51 13.82
CA GLN A 302 1.44 -37.50 13.73
C GLN A 302 1.97 -38.90 13.32
N ALA A 303 1.51 -39.96 13.95
CA ALA A 303 1.90 -41.32 13.59
C ALA A 303 1.51 -41.69 12.16
N ALA A 304 0.38 -41.14 11.67
CA ALA A 304 -0.06 -41.29 10.28
C ALA A 304 0.64 -40.31 9.32
N GLU A 305 1.60 -39.52 9.80
CA GLU A 305 2.39 -38.56 9.04
C GLU A 305 1.54 -37.45 8.31
N PHE A 306 0.43 -37.01 8.90
CA PHE A 306 -0.31 -35.85 8.44
C PHE A 306 0.22 -34.57 9.04
N PHE A 307 0.70 -34.60 10.28
CA PHE A 307 1.25 -33.48 11.03
C PHE A 307 2.70 -33.71 11.46
N TYR A 308 3.44 -32.62 11.58
CA TYR A 308 4.69 -32.53 12.32
C TYR A 308 4.55 -31.47 13.41
N GLU A 309 5.18 -31.70 14.54
CA GLU A 309 5.35 -30.71 15.59
C GLU A 309 6.51 -29.77 15.23
N THR A 310 6.27 -28.48 15.24
CA THR A 310 7.23 -27.47 14.83
C THR A 310 7.58 -26.48 15.94
N GLY A 311 6.71 -26.26 16.90
CA GLY A 311 6.93 -25.42 18.07
C GLY A 311 7.32 -26.21 19.30
N LEU A 312 8.07 -25.60 20.23
CA LEU A 312 8.40 -26.15 21.54
C LEU A 312 7.42 -25.62 22.59
N PHE A 313 7.08 -26.47 23.59
CA PHE A 313 6.29 -25.99 24.71
C PHE A 313 6.90 -24.71 25.35
N PRO A 314 6.12 -23.66 25.68
CA PRO A 314 4.66 -23.64 25.74
C PRO A 314 3.93 -23.31 24.42
N ASP A 315 4.64 -22.85 23.39
CA ASP A 315 4.05 -22.40 22.12
C ASP A 315 4.04 -23.56 21.11
N LEU A 316 3.35 -24.65 21.48
CA LEU A 316 3.24 -25.86 20.66
C LEU A 316 2.45 -25.57 19.39
N GLU A 317 3.04 -25.86 18.24
CA GLU A 317 2.44 -25.70 16.92
C GLU A 317 2.61 -26.96 16.09
N TYR A 318 1.59 -27.27 15.29
CA TYR A 318 1.62 -28.36 14.32
C TYR A 318 1.61 -27.80 12.90
N THR A 319 2.35 -28.41 12.02
CA THR A 319 2.29 -28.08 10.58
C THR A 319 1.89 -29.29 9.74
N PHE A 320 1.12 -29.06 8.70
CA PHE A 320 0.82 -30.13 7.73
C PHE A 320 2.10 -30.57 7.03
N LYS A 321 2.32 -31.90 6.95
CA LYS A 321 3.48 -32.50 6.27
C LYS A 321 3.72 -31.91 4.87
N HIS A 322 2.66 -31.60 4.17
CA HIS A 322 2.73 -31.01 2.84
C HIS A 322 1.54 -30.07 2.57
N ALA A 323 1.79 -28.95 1.89
CA ALA A 323 0.74 -27.99 1.52
C ALA A 323 -0.43 -28.66 0.76
N LEU A 324 -0.13 -29.67 -0.07
CA LEU A 324 -1.17 -30.40 -0.80
C LEU A 324 -2.06 -31.23 0.14
N THR A 325 -1.52 -31.76 1.23
CA THR A 325 -2.31 -32.45 2.27
C THR A 325 -3.33 -31.49 2.88
N HIS A 326 -2.90 -30.29 3.24
CA HIS A 326 -3.77 -29.21 3.70
C HIS A 326 -4.84 -28.86 2.66
N GLU A 327 -4.44 -28.62 1.39
CA GLU A 327 -5.36 -28.26 0.29
C GLU A 327 -6.44 -29.33 0.07
N VAL A 328 -6.05 -30.64 0.06
CA VAL A 328 -6.98 -31.76 -0.14
C VAL A 328 -7.93 -31.89 1.07
N THR A 329 -7.41 -31.76 2.29
CA THR A 329 -8.22 -31.84 3.51
C THR A 329 -9.25 -30.72 3.55
N TYR A 330 -8.81 -29.48 3.34
CA TYR A 330 -9.69 -28.29 3.28
C TYR A 330 -10.70 -28.41 2.13
N GLY A 331 -10.24 -28.87 0.95
CA GLY A 331 -11.08 -29.11 -0.23
C GLY A 331 -12.19 -30.15 -0.01
N GLY A 332 -11.95 -31.13 0.84
CA GLY A 332 -12.91 -32.19 1.20
C GLY A 332 -14.03 -31.76 2.15
N LEU A 333 -13.94 -30.56 2.76
CA LEU A 333 -14.99 -30.03 3.63
C LEU A 333 -16.16 -29.46 2.81
N LEU A 334 -17.38 -29.69 3.28
CA LEU A 334 -18.58 -29.01 2.78
C LEU A 334 -18.50 -27.51 3.08
N GLN A 335 -19.04 -26.70 2.20
CA GLN A 335 -18.99 -25.23 2.32
C GLN A 335 -19.60 -24.72 3.62
N GLU A 336 -20.71 -25.31 4.03
CA GLU A 336 -21.39 -24.97 5.29
C GLU A 336 -20.48 -25.25 6.50
N ARG A 337 -19.84 -26.42 6.55
CA ARG A 337 -18.90 -26.74 7.64
C ARG A 337 -17.66 -25.85 7.64
N ARG A 338 -17.16 -25.43 6.47
CA ARG A 338 -16.08 -24.44 6.38
C ARG A 338 -16.48 -23.11 7.00
N ARG A 339 -17.68 -22.60 6.65
CA ARG A 339 -18.22 -21.35 7.23
C ARG A 339 -18.30 -21.42 8.75
N GLU A 340 -18.88 -22.49 9.27
CA GLU A 340 -19.01 -22.71 10.71
C GLU A 340 -17.65 -22.72 11.41
N LEU A 341 -16.67 -23.47 10.89
CA LEU A 341 -15.33 -23.53 11.46
C LEU A 341 -14.60 -22.18 11.38
N HIS A 342 -14.72 -21.45 10.28
CA HIS A 342 -14.18 -20.10 10.19
C HIS A 342 -14.81 -19.16 11.24
N ALA A 343 -16.11 -19.23 11.46
CA ALA A 343 -16.79 -18.42 12.46
C ALA A 343 -16.27 -18.74 13.88
N ARG A 344 -16.11 -20.02 14.21
CA ARG A 344 -15.55 -20.45 15.50
C ARG A 344 -14.11 -20.02 15.71
N ILE A 345 -13.31 -20.01 14.65
CA ILE A 345 -11.93 -19.51 14.71
C ILE A 345 -11.93 -18.03 15.09
N VAL A 346 -12.86 -17.22 14.56
CA VAL A 346 -12.99 -15.82 14.96
C VAL A 346 -13.26 -15.70 16.45
N ASP A 347 -14.27 -16.40 16.96
CA ASP A 347 -14.65 -16.36 18.37
C ASP A 347 -13.50 -16.87 19.28
N ALA A 348 -12.78 -17.91 18.83
CA ALA A 348 -11.63 -18.43 19.56
C ALA A 348 -10.47 -17.42 19.61
N ILE A 349 -10.13 -16.77 18.48
CA ILE A 349 -9.07 -15.76 18.45
C ILE A 349 -9.46 -14.56 19.34
N GLU A 350 -10.69 -14.06 19.26
CA GLU A 350 -11.19 -12.98 20.12
C GLU A 350 -11.05 -13.33 21.60
N THR A 351 -11.33 -14.59 21.97
CA THR A 351 -11.23 -15.06 23.36
C THR A 351 -9.79 -15.23 23.81
N LEU A 352 -8.93 -15.81 22.98
CA LEU A 352 -7.54 -16.13 23.34
C LEU A 352 -6.63 -14.89 23.34
N HIS A 353 -6.89 -13.91 22.49
CA HIS A 353 -6.02 -12.75 22.29
C HIS A 353 -6.66 -11.40 22.64
N GLY A 354 -7.68 -11.36 23.51
CA GLY A 354 -8.52 -10.19 23.81
C GLY A 354 -7.79 -8.85 23.93
N GLU A 355 -6.64 -8.77 24.61
CA GLU A 355 -5.84 -7.55 24.75
C GLU A 355 -4.89 -7.28 23.55
N ARG A 356 -4.65 -8.29 22.71
CA ARG A 356 -3.70 -8.24 21.58
C ARG A 356 -4.35 -8.51 20.22
N LEU A 357 -5.63 -8.22 20.07
CA LEU A 357 -6.36 -8.42 18.81
C LEU A 357 -5.74 -7.71 17.62
N GLY A 358 -5.07 -6.57 17.86
CA GLY A 358 -4.36 -5.81 16.83
C GLY A 358 -3.35 -6.63 16.02
N GLU A 359 -2.71 -7.62 16.64
CA GLU A 359 -1.74 -8.50 15.97
C GLU A 359 -2.43 -9.55 15.10
N GLN A 360 -3.69 -9.92 15.42
CA GLN A 360 -4.46 -10.94 14.74
C GLN A 360 -5.48 -10.39 13.72
N ILE A 361 -5.48 -9.08 13.47
CA ILE A 361 -6.51 -8.40 12.67
C ILE A 361 -6.65 -9.01 11.27
N GLU A 362 -5.54 -9.30 10.61
CA GLU A 362 -5.56 -9.86 9.25
C GLU A 362 -6.12 -11.30 9.24
N ARG A 363 -5.81 -12.10 10.27
CA ARG A 363 -6.40 -13.45 10.45
C ARG A 363 -7.88 -13.37 10.76
N LEU A 364 -8.28 -12.47 11.67
CA LEU A 364 -9.68 -12.20 11.98
C LEU A 364 -10.47 -11.75 10.76
N ALA A 365 -9.91 -10.81 9.96
CA ALA A 365 -10.52 -10.36 8.71
C ALA A 365 -10.72 -11.52 7.73
N HIS A 366 -9.69 -12.36 7.54
CA HIS A 366 -9.77 -13.54 6.69
C HIS A 366 -10.85 -14.52 7.14
N HIS A 367 -10.85 -14.89 8.42
CA HIS A 367 -11.79 -15.89 8.93
C HIS A 367 -13.21 -15.32 9.05
N ALA A 368 -13.41 -14.07 9.45
CA ALA A 368 -14.72 -13.44 9.48
C ALA A 368 -15.35 -13.35 8.07
N PHE A 369 -14.53 -13.00 7.07
CA PHE A 369 -14.97 -12.98 5.67
C PHE A 369 -15.37 -14.37 5.18
N ARG A 370 -14.57 -15.40 5.45
CA ARG A 370 -14.83 -16.79 5.06
C ARG A 370 -15.97 -17.44 5.87
N GLY A 371 -16.15 -17.02 7.11
CA GLY A 371 -17.22 -17.46 8.00
C GLY A 371 -18.56 -16.76 7.72
N GLU A 372 -18.57 -15.81 6.75
CA GLU A 372 -19.74 -14.97 6.44
C GLU A 372 -20.30 -14.21 7.67
N LEU A 373 -19.44 -13.89 8.64
CA LEU A 373 -19.75 -13.01 9.76
C LEU A 373 -19.69 -11.56 9.29
N ARG A 374 -20.66 -11.14 8.48
CA ARG A 374 -20.57 -9.95 7.63
C ARG A 374 -20.26 -8.68 8.40
N GLU A 375 -20.90 -8.44 9.54
CA GLU A 375 -20.66 -7.24 10.35
C GLU A 375 -19.23 -7.24 10.91
N LYS A 376 -18.80 -8.34 11.58
CA LYS A 376 -17.43 -8.50 12.05
C LYS A 376 -16.41 -8.44 10.90
N ALA A 377 -16.76 -9.00 9.74
CA ALA A 377 -15.90 -8.95 8.56
C ALA A 377 -15.67 -7.52 8.07
N VAL A 378 -16.69 -6.66 8.00
CA VAL A 378 -16.52 -5.24 7.64
C VAL A 378 -15.57 -4.55 8.60
N ASP A 379 -15.76 -4.75 9.91
CA ASP A 379 -14.93 -4.09 10.92
C ASP A 379 -13.46 -4.56 10.86
N TYR A 380 -13.21 -5.88 10.78
CA TYR A 380 -11.84 -6.39 10.71
C TYR A 380 -11.16 -6.11 9.38
N LEU A 381 -11.87 -6.15 8.24
CA LEU A 381 -11.34 -5.77 6.94
C LEU A 381 -10.96 -4.27 6.90
N ARG A 382 -11.79 -3.39 7.49
CA ARG A 382 -11.48 -1.97 7.64
C ARG A 382 -10.24 -1.78 8.50
N GLN A 383 -10.15 -2.45 9.66
CA GLN A 383 -8.99 -2.36 10.55
C GLN A 383 -7.71 -2.90 9.87
N ALA A 384 -7.80 -4.00 9.10
CA ALA A 384 -6.68 -4.52 8.31
C ALA A 384 -6.23 -3.50 7.24
N GLY A 385 -7.19 -2.81 6.61
CA GLY A 385 -6.92 -1.73 5.67
C GLY A 385 -6.18 -0.55 6.32
N LEU A 386 -6.62 -0.11 7.50
CA LEU A 386 -5.95 0.93 8.28
C LEU A 386 -4.54 0.51 8.72
N LYS A 387 -4.37 -0.74 9.17
CA LYS A 387 -3.07 -1.29 9.56
C LYS A 387 -2.10 -1.37 8.39
N ALA A 388 -2.54 -1.83 7.22
CA ALA A 388 -1.75 -1.84 6.00
C ALA A 388 -1.36 -0.42 5.57
N ALA A 389 -2.29 0.55 5.63
CA ALA A 389 -2.01 1.95 5.35
C ALA A 389 -0.98 2.56 6.33
N ALA A 390 -1.08 2.23 7.62
CA ALA A 390 -0.10 2.65 8.63
C ALA A 390 1.30 2.07 8.39
N ARG A 391 1.38 0.83 7.89
CA ARG A 391 2.63 0.19 7.43
C ARG A 391 3.10 0.68 6.07
N SER A 392 2.41 1.68 5.50
CA SER A 392 2.73 2.27 4.19
C SER A 392 2.69 1.25 3.03
N ALA A 393 1.75 0.31 3.11
CA ALA A 393 1.46 -0.72 2.11
C ALA A 393 0.13 -0.40 1.38
N PRO A 394 0.13 0.58 0.45
CA PRO A 394 -1.11 1.10 -0.13
C PRO A 394 -1.84 0.10 -1.04
N GLN A 395 -1.14 -0.86 -1.66
CA GLN A 395 -1.79 -1.87 -2.50
C GLN A 395 -2.65 -2.81 -1.66
N GLU A 396 -2.09 -3.31 -0.56
CA GLU A 396 -2.75 -4.20 0.39
C GLU A 396 -3.89 -3.46 1.12
N ALA A 397 -3.65 -2.22 1.56
CA ALA A 397 -4.68 -1.38 2.16
C ALA A 397 -5.89 -1.21 1.24
N ARG A 398 -5.67 -0.95 -0.05
CA ARG A 398 -6.73 -0.88 -1.05
C ARG A 398 -7.53 -2.19 -1.13
N VAL A 399 -6.84 -3.33 -1.18
CA VAL A 399 -7.50 -4.64 -1.26
C VAL A 399 -8.43 -4.86 -0.06
N TRP A 400 -7.96 -4.57 1.16
CA TRP A 400 -8.75 -4.71 2.37
C TRP A 400 -9.98 -3.79 2.39
N PHE A 401 -9.80 -2.50 2.08
CA PHE A 401 -10.92 -1.55 2.04
C PHE A 401 -11.95 -1.90 0.97
N GLU A 402 -11.52 -2.33 -0.23
CA GLU A 402 -12.43 -2.74 -1.30
C GLU A 402 -13.20 -4.01 -0.93
N GLN A 403 -12.57 -4.96 -0.23
CA GLN A 403 -13.27 -6.14 0.30
C GLN A 403 -14.28 -5.73 1.38
N ALA A 404 -13.92 -4.80 2.28
CA ALA A 404 -14.84 -4.29 3.29
C ALA A 404 -16.08 -3.66 2.65
N LEU A 405 -15.90 -2.84 1.60
CA LEU A 405 -17.01 -2.26 0.84
C LEU A 405 -17.88 -3.32 0.17
N GLY A 406 -17.27 -4.35 -0.44
CA GLY A 406 -18.02 -5.44 -1.06
C GLY A 406 -18.85 -6.26 -0.07
N VAL A 407 -18.36 -6.48 1.16
CA VAL A 407 -19.15 -7.13 2.21
C VAL A 407 -20.27 -6.21 2.72
N LEU A 408 -19.97 -4.92 2.87
CA LEU A 408 -20.93 -3.93 3.35
C LEU A 408 -22.15 -3.78 2.41
N GLU A 409 -21.92 -3.86 1.10
CA GLU A 409 -23.00 -3.82 0.08
C GLU A 409 -23.97 -5.01 0.18
N ALA A 410 -23.53 -6.13 0.78
CA ALA A 410 -24.36 -7.31 1.02
C ALA A 410 -25.12 -7.28 2.36
N LEU A 411 -24.91 -6.24 3.19
CA LEU A 411 -25.64 -6.04 4.45
C LEU A 411 -26.92 -5.25 4.23
N PRO A 412 -27.94 -5.45 5.07
CA PRO A 412 -29.14 -4.60 5.06
C PRO A 412 -28.78 -3.14 5.28
N GLU A 413 -29.41 -2.27 4.54
CA GLU A 413 -29.20 -0.84 4.68
C GLU A 413 -29.71 -0.32 6.03
N SER A 414 -28.86 0.39 6.72
CA SER A 414 -29.15 1.06 7.99
C SER A 414 -28.31 2.34 8.11
N PRO A 415 -28.64 3.27 9.00
CA PRO A 415 -27.78 4.43 9.25
C PRO A 415 -26.34 4.03 9.55
N SER A 416 -26.13 2.98 10.34
CA SER A 416 -24.79 2.47 10.69
C SER A 416 -24.01 1.96 9.46
N THR A 417 -24.65 1.18 8.56
CA THR A 417 -23.98 0.69 7.34
C THR A 417 -23.69 1.81 6.35
N LEU A 418 -24.56 2.83 6.26
CA LEU A 418 -24.30 4.03 5.45
C LEU A 418 -23.11 4.84 6.00
N GLU A 419 -23.02 5.01 7.32
CA GLU A 419 -21.91 5.70 7.98
C GLU A 419 -20.58 4.95 7.77
N GLN A 420 -20.56 3.64 8.00
CA GLN A 420 -19.37 2.81 7.76
C GLN A 420 -18.94 2.91 6.29
N GLY A 421 -19.89 2.81 5.37
CA GLY A 421 -19.60 2.95 3.94
C GLY A 421 -19.03 4.31 3.56
N PHE A 422 -19.48 5.37 4.22
CA PHE A 422 -18.94 6.71 4.06
C PHE A 422 -17.48 6.80 4.57
N GLU A 423 -17.24 6.36 5.82
CA GLU A 423 -15.92 6.49 6.44
C GLU A 423 -14.86 5.62 5.71
N ILE A 424 -15.19 4.38 5.32
CA ILE A 424 -14.26 3.51 4.56
C ILE A 424 -13.85 4.17 3.24
N ARG A 425 -14.77 4.84 2.52
CA ARG A 425 -14.46 5.55 1.28
C ARG A 425 -13.54 6.75 1.49
N LEU A 426 -13.69 7.45 2.59
CA LEU A 426 -12.79 8.55 2.95
C LEU A 426 -11.41 8.05 3.41
N GLU A 427 -11.35 6.94 4.13
CA GLU A 427 -10.10 6.29 4.53
C GLU A 427 -9.35 5.70 3.33
N LEU A 428 -10.06 5.24 2.31
CA LEU A 428 -9.48 4.74 1.05
C LEU A 428 -8.86 5.88 0.21
N ARG A 429 -9.31 7.13 0.37
CA ARG A 429 -8.83 8.28 -0.41
C ARG A 429 -7.32 8.48 -0.39
N PRO A 430 -6.63 8.59 0.77
CA PRO A 430 -5.17 8.76 0.80
C PRO A 430 -4.43 7.59 0.17
N VAL A 431 -4.96 6.38 0.29
CA VAL A 431 -4.41 5.16 -0.32
C VAL A 431 -4.46 5.27 -1.86
N LEU A 432 -5.61 5.62 -2.43
CA LEU A 432 -5.76 5.81 -3.88
C LEU A 432 -4.91 6.97 -4.41
N SER A 433 -4.74 8.03 -3.61
CA SER A 433 -3.85 9.14 -3.93
C SER A 433 -2.39 8.69 -4.05
N GLN A 434 -1.89 7.89 -3.10
CA GLN A 434 -0.52 7.33 -3.14
C GLN A 434 -0.31 6.42 -4.36
N LEU A 435 -1.35 5.66 -4.75
CA LEU A 435 -1.32 4.80 -5.94
C LEU A 435 -1.46 5.58 -7.25
N GLY A 436 -1.80 6.87 -7.19
CA GLY A 436 -2.08 7.69 -8.37
C GLY A 436 -3.38 7.32 -9.10
N GLU A 437 -4.31 6.65 -8.42
CA GLU A 437 -5.60 6.20 -8.96
C GLU A 437 -6.68 7.31 -8.81
N VAL A 438 -6.41 8.52 -9.35
CA VAL A 438 -7.20 9.74 -9.12
C VAL A 438 -8.65 9.59 -9.61
N ARG A 439 -8.90 8.92 -10.74
CA ARG A 439 -10.27 8.70 -11.25
C ARG A 439 -11.07 7.77 -10.33
N ARG A 440 -10.46 6.67 -9.86
CA ARG A 440 -11.10 5.76 -8.89
C ARG A 440 -11.38 6.48 -7.57
N MET A 441 -10.47 7.37 -7.14
CA MET A 441 -10.68 8.21 -5.97
C MET A 441 -11.93 9.08 -6.15
N LEU A 442 -12.13 9.71 -7.33
CA LEU A 442 -13.32 10.49 -7.63
C LEU A 442 -14.60 9.63 -7.61
N GLU A 443 -14.55 8.43 -8.17
CA GLU A 443 -15.69 7.48 -8.14
C GLU A 443 -16.10 7.16 -6.71
N ARG A 444 -15.14 6.78 -5.85
CA ARG A 444 -15.40 6.48 -4.44
C ARG A 444 -15.91 7.70 -3.64
N LEU A 445 -15.43 8.90 -3.97
CA LEU A 445 -15.92 10.13 -3.34
C LEU A 445 -17.34 10.49 -3.78
N ARG A 446 -17.74 10.25 -5.03
CA ARG A 446 -19.13 10.43 -5.49
C ARG A 446 -20.09 9.46 -4.82
N GLU A 447 -19.66 8.21 -4.62
CA GLU A 447 -20.41 7.25 -3.80
C GLU A 447 -20.55 7.76 -2.36
N ALA A 448 -19.48 8.30 -1.76
CA ALA A 448 -19.54 8.90 -0.42
C ALA A 448 -20.47 10.13 -0.36
N GLU A 449 -20.53 10.95 -1.42
CA GLU A 449 -21.48 12.05 -1.56
C GLU A 449 -22.93 11.55 -1.47
N THR A 450 -23.26 10.52 -2.26
CA THR A 450 -24.58 9.89 -2.24
C THR A 450 -24.96 9.35 -0.85
N LEU A 451 -24.00 8.74 -0.13
CA LEU A 451 -24.20 8.26 1.23
C LEU A 451 -24.46 9.42 2.21
N ALA A 452 -23.71 10.51 2.09
CA ALA A 452 -23.91 11.71 2.92
C ALA A 452 -25.27 12.39 2.66
N GLU A 453 -25.76 12.36 1.40
CA GLU A 453 -27.10 12.83 1.05
C GLU A 453 -28.19 11.97 1.70
N ARG A 454 -28.04 10.64 1.66
CA ARG A 454 -28.99 9.69 2.28
C ARG A 454 -29.01 9.78 3.80
N LEU A 455 -27.87 10.06 4.41
CA LEU A 455 -27.76 10.34 5.85
C LEU A 455 -28.29 11.72 6.23
N ASN A 456 -28.61 12.59 5.23
CA ASN A 456 -28.95 13.99 5.42
C ASN A 456 -27.96 14.76 6.32
N ASP A 457 -26.65 14.48 6.16
CA ASP A 457 -25.57 15.02 6.97
C ASP A 457 -24.76 16.07 6.18
N ASP A 458 -25.04 17.34 6.47
CA ASP A 458 -24.34 18.47 5.85
C ASP A 458 -22.83 18.50 6.15
N ARG A 459 -22.41 18.06 7.33
CA ARG A 459 -20.98 18.03 7.68
C ARG A 459 -20.24 17.02 6.81
N ARG A 460 -20.81 15.82 6.62
CA ARG A 460 -20.26 14.80 5.73
C ARG A 460 -20.26 15.28 4.28
N ARG A 461 -21.34 15.90 3.81
CA ARG A 461 -21.41 16.49 2.46
C ARG A 461 -20.31 17.54 2.24
N GLY A 462 -20.16 18.46 3.20
CA GLY A 462 -19.12 19.50 3.13
C GLY A 462 -17.70 18.92 3.03
N ARG A 463 -17.40 17.89 3.84
CA ARG A 463 -16.11 17.17 3.80
C ARG A 463 -15.82 16.57 2.41
N VAL A 464 -16.81 15.88 1.83
CA VAL A 464 -16.67 15.28 0.49
C VAL A 464 -16.47 16.38 -0.56
N TYR A 465 -17.31 17.43 -0.59
CA TYR A 465 -17.20 18.52 -1.56
C TYR A 465 -15.84 19.22 -1.50
N ALA A 466 -15.30 19.47 -0.31
CA ALA A 466 -13.97 20.05 -0.17
C ALA A 466 -12.90 19.18 -0.84
N VAL A 467 -12.91 17.87 -0.60
CA VAL A 467 -11.94 16.94 -1.20
C VAL A 467 -12.15 16.78 -2.70
N VAL A 468 -13.41 16.69 -3.16
CA VAL A 468 -13.76 16.57 -4.59
C VAL A 468 -13.30 17.82 -5.36
N THR A 469 -13.30 19.01 -4.74
CA THR A 469 -12.74 20.24 -5.32
C THR A 469 -11.27 20.06 -5.71
N ASN A 470 -10.46 19.47 -4.82
CA ASN A 470 -9.06 19.16 -5.12
C ASN A 470 -8.93 18.12 -6.24
N VAL A 471 -9.72 17.05 -6.18
CA VAL A 471 -9.64 15.96 -7.17
C VAL A 471 -9.99 16.46 -8.58
N HIS A 472 -11.03 17.27 -8.73
CA HIS A 472 -11.39 17.90 -9.99
C HIS A 472 -10.27 18.83 -10.48
N SER A 473 -9.61 19.58 -9.59
CA SER A 473 -8.45 20.40 -9.95
C SER A 473 -7.28 19.56 -10.50
N LEU A 474 -7.02 18.37 -9.91
CA LEU A 474 -6.00 17.43 -10.38
C LEU A 474 -6.32 16.83 -11.76
N LEU A 475 -7.62 16.64 -12.04
CA LEU A 475 -8.12 16.15 -13.34
C LEU A 475 -8.26 17.25 -14.38
N GLY A 476 -8.08 18.53 -13.99
CA GLY A 476 -8.25 19.67 -14.87
C GLY A 476 -9.71 20.05 -15.13
N GLU A 477 -10.64 19.52 -14.35
CA GLU A 477 -12.08 19.77 -14.40
C GLU A 477 -12.42 20.99 -13.51
N LEU A 478 -11.91 22.19 -13.92
CA LEU A 478 -11.90 23.36 -13.04
C LEU A 478 -13.28 23.99 -12.78
N ASP A 479 -14.22 23.85 -13.70
CA ASP A 479 -15.58 24.37 -13.49
C ASP A 479 -16.30 23.54 -12.42
N GLU A 480 -16.12 22.21 -12.44
CA GLU A 480 -16.62 21.28 -11.41
C GLU A 480 -15.92 21.54 -10.08
N ALA A 481 -14.61 21.79 -10.08
CA ALA A 481 -13.87 22.14 -8.87
C ALA A 481 -14.42 23.40 -8.20
N LEU A 482 -14.68 24.45 -8.97
CA LEU A 482 -15.26 25.70 -8.44
C LEU A 482 -16.71 25.50 -7.95
N ALA A 483 -17.50 24.73 -8.69
CA ALA A 483 -18.89 24.43 -8.29
C ALA A 483 -18.95 23.66 -6.97
N THR A 484 -18.14 22.62 -6.83
CA THR A 484 -18.10 21.80 -5.59
C THR A 484 -17.50 22.58 -4.42
N GLY A 485 -16.42 23.35 -4.64
CA GLY A 485 -15.82 24.20 -3.62
C GLY A 485 -16.77 25.28 -3.11
N THR A 486 -17.55 25.88 -4.00
CA THR A 486 -18.59 26.88 -3.62
C THR A 486 -19.66 26.24 -2.73
N ARG A 487 -20.15 25.03 -3.08
CA ARG A 487 -21.10 24.29 -2.24
C ARG A 487 -20.50 23.95 -0.86
N ALA A 488 -19.23 23.52 -0.82
CA ALA A 488 -18.55 23.24 0.44
C ALA A 488 -18.44 24.49 1.32
N LEU A 489 -18.11 25.66 0.74
CA LEU A 489 -18.05 26.94 1.48
C LEU A 489 -19.43 27.38 1.99
N GLU A 490 -20.50 27.17 1.22
CA GLU A 490 -21.87 27.46 1.66
C GLU A 490 -22.24 26.61 2.88
N ILE A 491 -21.91 25.32 2.85
CA ILE A 491 -22.12 24.42 3.99
C ILE A 491 -21.26 24.85 5.18
N ALA A 492 -19.98 25.14 4.98
CA ALA A 492 -19.09 25.60 6.04
C ALA A 492 -19.60 26.86 6.75
N ARG A 493 -20.10 27.83 5.98
CA ARG A 493 -20.70 29.08 6.53
C ARG A 493 -22.00 28.78 7.31
N ARG A 494 -22.87 27.92 6.78
CA ARG A 494 -24.12 27.54 7.45
C ARG A 494 -23.86 26.82 8.77
N LEU A 495 -22.85 25.95 8.83
CA LEU A 495 -22.48 25.20 10.01
C LEU A 495 -21.57 25.97 10.99
N GLY A 496 -21.01 27.12 10.58
CA GLY A 496 -19.98 27.82 11.32
C GLY A 496 -18.67 27.02 11.43
N ASP A 497 -18.44 26.08 10.50
CA ASP A 497 -17.28 25.17 10.52
C ASP A 497 -16.05 25.86 9.91
N LEU A 498 -15.21 26.42 10.78
CA LEU A 498 -13.98 27.10 10.39
C LEU A 498 -12.97 26.15 9.73
N ARG A 499 -12.85 24.89 10.22
CA ARG A 499 -11.96 23.90 9.62
C ARG A 499 -12.32 23.61 8.17
N LEU A 500 -13.58 23.31 7.92
CA LEU A 500 -14.10 23.05 6.58
C LEU A 500 -13.94 24.26 5.68
N ARG A 501 -14.14 25.48 6.21
CA ARG A 501 -13.95 26.73 5.44
C ARG A 501 -12.50 26.88 5.00
N ILE A 502 -11.53 26.77 5.94
CA ILE A 502 -10.10 26.90 5.64
C ILE A 502 -9.70 25.86 4.59
N LEU A 503 -9.99 24.58 4.82
CA LEU A 503 -9.66 23.50 3.90
C LEU A 503 -10.21 23.74 2.48
N THR A 504 -11.47 24.14 2.39
CA THR A 504 -12.12 24.35 1.10
C THR A 504 -11.50 25.55 0.38
N THR A 505 -11.18 26.63 1.10
CA THR A 505 -10.57 27.83 0.52
C THR A 505 -9.19 27.50 -0.04
N THR A 506 -8.37 26.76 0.70
CA THR A 506 -7.06 26.28 0.23
C THR A 506 -7.16 25.51 -1.11
N TYR A 507 -8.15 24.64 -1.28
CA TYR A 507 -8.36 23.94 -2.54
C TYR A 507 -8.92 24.80 -3.67
N LEU A 508 -9.74 25.80 -3.34
CA LEU A 508 -10.22 26.79 -4.32
C LEU A 508 -9.11 27.69 -4.83
N GLU A 509 -8.12 28.03 -4.00
CA GLU A 509 -6.92 28.76 -4.42
C GLU A 509 -6.19 28.03 -5.55
N GLN A 510 -6.00 26.71 -5.42
CA GLN A 510 -5.42 25.87 -6.48
C GLN A 510 -6.25 25.95 -7.78
N ALA A 511 -7.57 25.81 -7.69
CA ALA A 511 -8.46 25.86 -8.85
C ALA A 511 -8.41 27.22 -9.56
N HIS A 512 -8.47 28.34 -8.80
CA HIS A 512 -8.36 29.70 -9.33
C HIS A 512 -6.98 29.97 -9.93
N TYR A 513 -5.90 29.46 -9.30
CA TYR A 513 -4.55 29.58 -9.85
C TYR A 513 -4.43 28.91 -11.22
N LEU A 514 -4.94 27.69 -11.36
CA LEU A 514 -4.94 26.94 -12.61
C LEU A 514 -5.79 27.62 -13.70
N ARG A 515 -6.84 28.34 -13.32
CA ARG A 515 -7.63 29.18 -14.23
C ARG A 515 -6.93 30.48 -14.62
N GLY A 516 -5.88 30.90 -13.90
CA GLY A 516 -5.18 32.15 -14.11
C GLY A 516 -5.86 33.37 -13.45
N GLU A 517 -6.72 33.15 -12.49
CA GLU A 517 -7.45 34.16 -11.71
C GLU A 517 -6.63 34.55 -10.47
N TYR A 518 -5.42 35.06 -10.69
CA TYR A 518 -4.39 35.26 -9.65
C TYR A 518 -4.80 36.29 -8.60
N GLU A 519 -5.53 37.36 -8.96
CA GLU A 519 -6.06 38.33 -8.00
C GLU A 519 -7.02 37.65 -7.00
N ARG A 520 -7.84 36.69 -7.51
CA ARG A 520 -8.77 35.95 -6.65
C ARG A 520 -8.04 35.03 -5.67
N VAL A 521 -6.94 34.42 -6.10
CA VAL A 521 -6.07 33.63 -5.19
C VAL A 521 -5.49 34.51 -4.10
N VAL A 522 -5.01 35.73 -4.46
CA VAL A 522 -4.47 36.67 -3.47
C VAL A 522 -5.51 37.03 -2.41
N GLU A 523 -6.76 37.34 -2.82
CA GLU A 523 -7.86 37.63 -1.90
C GLU A 523 -8.12 36.42 -0.97
N LEU A 524 -8.36 35.23 -1.57
CA LEU A 524 -8.72 34.03 -0.82
C LEU A 524 -7.62 33.60 0.17
N ALA A 525 -6.37 33.57 -0.28
CA ALA A 525 -5.24 33.15 0.55
C ALA A 525 -4.98 34.15 1.70
N THR A 526 -5.11 35.44 1.43
CA THR A 526 -4.95 36.48 2.47
C THR A 526 -6.04 36.34 3.55
N ASP A 527 -7.30 36.20 3.13
CA ASP A 527 -8.43 36.04 4.04
C ASP A 527 -8.33 34.71 4.83
N ASN A 528 -7.87 33.64 4.17
CA ASN A 528 -7.72 32.33 4.81
C ASN A 528 -6.60 32.33 5.86
N LEU A 529 -5.44 32.93 5.53
CA LEU A 529 -4.32 33.09 6.45
C LEU A 529 -4.66 33.99 7.64
N ALA A 530 -5.45 35.05 7.43
CA ALA A 530 -5.92 35.93 8.52
C ALA A 530 -6.92 35.22 9.45
N ALA A 531 -7.64 34.26 8.95
CA ALA A 531 -8.62 33.48 9.71
C ALA A 531 -8.02 32.24 10.40
N LEU A 532 -6.79 31.84 10.05
CA LEU A 532 -6.13 30.65 10.60
C LEU A 532 -5.69 30.90 12.05
N PRO A 533 -6.19 30.13 13.03
CA PRO A 533 -5.73 30.23 14.41
C PRO A 533 -4.24 29.92 14.55
N ALA A 534 -3.57 30.62 15.49
CA ALA A 534 -2.12 30.47 15.69
C ALA A 534 -1.70 29.06 16.10
N ASP A 535 -2.55 28.35 16.83
CA ASP A 535 -2.36 26.96 17.25
C ASP A 535 -2.57 25.94 16.11
N TRP A 536 -3.14 26.36 14.97
CA TRP A 536 -3.39 25.51 13.79
C TRP A 536 -2.32 25.67 12.69
N VAL A 537 -1.27 26.42 12.92
CA VAL A 537 -0.24 26.70 11.89
C VAL A 537 0.38 25.43 11.31
N TYR A 538 0.52 24.37 12.08
CA TYR A 538 1.08 23.09 11.64
C TYR A 538 0.02 22.00 11.43
N GLU A 539 -1.26 22.33 11.53
CA GLU A 539 -2.35 21.38 11.31
C GLU A 539 -2.56 21.09 9.83
N TYR A 540 -2.67 19.80 9.50
CA TYR A 540 -2.81 19.32 8.11
C TYR A 540 -4.25 19.29 7.61
N PHE A 541 -5.25 19.23 8.48
CA PHE A 541 -6.68 19.07 8.12
C PHE A 541 -6.97 17.88 7.19
N GLY A 542 -6.09 16.86 7.18
CA GLY A 542 -6.19 15.70 6.29
C GLY A 542 -5.73 15.96 4.84
N ILE A 543 -4.99 17.04 4.59
CA ILE A 543 -4.31 17.32 3.31
C ILE A 543 -2.79 17.11 3.43
N ALA A 544 -2.09 17.11 2.28
CA ALA A 544 -0.67 16.77 2.26
C ALA A 544 0.26 17.90 2.72
N VAL A 545 -0.24 19.14 2.79
CA VAL A 545 0.52 20.33 3.19
C VAL A 545 -0.33 21.15 4.14
N PRO A 546 0.18 21.64 5.28
CA PRO A 546 -0.60 22.53 6.15
C PRO A 546 -1.11 23.75 5.38
N PRO A 547 -2.37 24.20 5.56
CA PRO A 547 -2.89 25.40 4.90
C PRO A 547 -1.99 26.63 5.09
N SER A 548 -1.37 26.79 6.26
CA SER A 548 -0.41 27.85 6.51
C SER A 548 0.74 27.94 5.49
N VAL A 549 1.23 26.79 5.02
CA VAL A 549 2.29 26.69 4.00
C VAL A 549 1.69 26.73 2.60
N PHE A 550 0.59 26.02 2.38
CA PHE A 550 0.00 25.83 1.05
C PHE A 550 -0.57 27.15 0.52
N ASP A 551 -1.34 27.89 1.34
CA ASP A 551 -1.90 29.19 0.98
C ASP A 551 -0.79 30.23 0.69
N ARG A 552 0.28 30.27 1.52
CA ARG A 552 1.43 31.13 1.25
C ARG A 552 2.14 30.77 -0.04
N SER A 553 2.20 29.49 -0.40
CA SER A 553 2.82 29.08 -1.68
C SER A 553 2.01 29.53 -2.91
N TRP A 554 0.67 29.34 -2.88
CA TRP A 554 -0.22 29.84 -3.94
C TRP A 554 -0.21 31.36 -4.02
N LEU A 555 -0.18 32.03 -2.86
CA LEU A 555 -0.10 33.48 -2.76
C LEU A 555 1.21 34.01 -3.38
N ALA A 556 2.36 33.44 -3.01
CA ALA A 556 3.66 33.83 -3.57
C ALA A 556 3.74 33.61 -5.10
N MET A 557 3.24 32.45 -5.56
CA MET A 557 3.20 32.16 -7.00
C MET A 557 2.23 33.07 -7.75
N SER A 558 1.08 33.42 -7.19
CA SER A 558 0.10 34.31 -7.80
C SER A 558 0.61 35.75 -7.84
N LEU A 559 1.21 36.25 -6.77
CA LEU A 559 1.87 37.55 -6.73
C LEU A 559 3.00 37.66 -7.77
N ALA A 560 3.76 36.57 -7.98
CA ALA A 560 4.78 36.52 -9.03
C ALA A 560 4.17 36.62 -10.43
N GLN A 561 3.04 35.97 -10.71
CA GLN A 561 2.32 36.11 -11.97
C GLN A 561 1.82 37.55 -12.22
N LEU A 562 1.46 38.24 -11.15
CA LEU A 562 1.05 39.65 -11.16
C LEU A 562 2.22 40.66 -11.21
N GLY A 563 3.47 40.14 -11.09
CA GLY A 563 4.68 41.00 -11.06
C GLY A 563 4.94 41.66 -9.71
N ARG A 564 4.24 41.27 -8.65
CA ARG A 564 4.38 41.81 -7.28
C ARG A 564 5.47 41.02 -6.52
N PHE A 565 6.70 41.03 -7.05
CA PHE A 565 7.80 40.16 -6.60
C PHE A 565 8.33 40.47 -5.20
N ILE A 566 8.18 41.70 -4.70
CA ILE A 566 8.64 42.07 -3.35
C ILE A 566 7.75 41.38 -2.33
N GLU A 567 6.44 41.56 -2.45
CA GLU A 567 5.45 40.91 -1.59
C GLU A 567 5.53 39.37 -1.67
N ALA A 568 5.68 38.81 -2.88
CA ALA A 568 5.85 37.39 -3.08
C ALA A 568 7.05 36.81 -2.30
N ALA A 569 8.14 37.56 -2.18
CA ALA A 569 9.35 37.13 -1.47
C ALA A 569 9.17 37.04 0.04
N GLU A 570 8.30 37.86 0.62
CA GLU A 570 7.96 37.80 2.05
C GLU A 570 7.20 36.48 2.38
N TYR A 571 6.19 36.16 1.57
CA TYR A 571 5.42 34.93 1.74
C TYR A 571 6.25 33.67 1.41
N GLU A 572 7.15 33.72 0.43
CA GLU A 572 8.09 32.65 0.12
C GLU A 572 8.97 32.31 1.30
N ALA A 573 9.62 33.33 1.91
CA ALA A 573 10.53 33.14 3.03
C ALA A 573 9.82 32.51 4.26
N GLU A 574 8.63 32.99 4.56
CA GLU A 574 7.83 32.48 5.68
C GLU A 574 7.31 31.07 5.39
N ALA A 575 6.89 30.76 4.16
CA ALA A 575 6.44 29.44 3.78
C ALA A 575 7.56 28.39 3.86
N ILE A 576 8.79 28.75 3.44
CA ILE A 576 9.97 27.87 3.59
C ILE A 576 10.23 27.61 5.09
N ARG A 577 10.25 28.67 5.92
CA ARG A 577 10.50 28.55 7.36
C ARG A 577 9.49 27.60 8.03
N LEU A 578 8.20 27.74 7.72
CA LEU A 578 7.14 26.89 8.27
C LEU A 578 7.25 25.45 7.76
N ALA A 579 7.53 25.26 6.46
CA ALA A 579 7.64 23.95 5.86
C ALA A 579 8.81 23.13 6.42
N GLU A 580 9.99 23.75 6.56
CA GLU A 580 11.18 23.11 7.15
C GLU A 580 10.94 22.64 8.58
N ALA A 581 10.20 23.42 9.38
CA ALA A 581 9.85 23.06 10.75
C ALA A 581 8.93 21.82 10.83
N THR A 582 8.23 21.45 9.75
CA THR A 582 7.38 20.25 9.73
C THR A 582 8.18 18.95 9.56
N HIS A 583 9.37 19.00 9.01
CA HIS A 583 10.15 17.83 8.56
C HIS A 583 9.40 16.85 7.64
N HIS A 584 8.21 17.22 7.17
CA HIS A 584 7.37 16.40 6.32
C HIS A 584 7.78 16.52 4.87
N ALA A 585 8.23 15.43 4.24
CA ALA A 585 8.86 15.48 2.92
C ALA A 585 7.97 16.09 1.84
N TYR A 586 6.68 15.75 1.81
CA TYR A 586 5.80 16.32 0.79
C TYR A 586 5.69 17.84 0.94
N THR A 587 5.56 18.35 2.19
CA THR A 587 5.49 19.77 2.50
C THR A 587 6.78 20.50 2.11
N VAL A 588 7.94 19.96 2.53
CA VAL A 588 9.26 20.50 2.21
C VAL A 588 9.52 20.48 0.69
N GLY A 589 9.28 19.34 0.05
CA GLY A 589 9.45 19.19 -1.40
C GLY A 589 8.55 20.16 -2.19
N TRP A 590 7.26 20.28 -1.79
CA TRP A 590 6.32 21.20 -2.42
C TRP A 590 6.78 22.65 -2.33
N ILE A 591 7.14 23.13 -1.12
CA ILE A 591 7.50 24.54 -0.95
C ILE A 591 8.79 24.89 -1.68
N HIS A 592 9.79 24.01 -1.71
CA HIS A 592 11.00 24.24 -2.46
C HIS A 592 10.75 24.27 -3.98
N PHE A 593 9.85 23.42 -4.48
CA PHE A 593 9.41 23.49 -5.88
C PHE A 593 8.64 24.80 -6.18
N ALA A 594 7.72 25.22 -5.30
CA ALA A 594 6.94 26.45 -5.45
C ALA A 594 7.84 27.71 -5.37
N ALA A 595 8.73 27.76 -4.39
CA ALA A 595 9.71 28.85 -4.23
C ALA A 595 10.68 28.91 -5.42
N GLY A 596 11.18 27.74 -5.87
CA GLY A 596 11.99 27.65 -7.08
C GLY A 596 11.25 28.14 -8.33
N THR A 597 9.96 27.82 -8.44
CA THR A 597 9.07 28.31 -9.50
C THR A 597 8.90 29.84 -9.44
N PHE A 598 8.70 30.38 -8.23
CA PHE A 598 8.68 31.83 -8.03
C PHE A 598 9.97 32.50 -8.51
N ARG A 599 11.14 32.01 -8.09
CA ARG A 599 12.44 32.53 -8.51
C ARG A 599 12.67 32.41 -10.02
N LEU A 600 12.19 31.33 -10.62
CA LEU A 600 12.22 31.09 -12.05
C LEU A 600 11.37 32.14 -12.80
N LEU A 601 10.15 32.43 -12.33
CA LEU A 601 9.28 33.47 -12.92
C LEU A 601 9.88 34.89 -12.80
N LYS A 602 10.60 35.13 -11.71
CA LYS A 602 11.31 36.40 -11.48
C LYS A 602 12.57 36.55 -12.36
N GLY A 603 13.09 35.44 -12.91
CA GLY A 603 14.35 35.41 -13.68
C GLY A 603 15.61 35.30 -12.84
N GLU A 604 15.49 34.90 -11.57
CA GLU A 604 16.61 34.66 -10.64
C GLU A 604 17.10 33.19 -10.75
N TRP A 605 17.62 32.80 -11.94
CA TRP A 605 17.97 31.41 -12.29
C TRP A 605 18.91 30.75 -11.29
N ALA A 606 19.97 31.46 -10.89
CA ALA A 606 20.96 30.94 -9.93
C ALA A 606 20.36 30.65 -8.54
N LYS A 607 19.30 31.37 -8.14
CA LYS A 607 18.59 31.13 -6.90
C LYS A 607 17.50 30.05 -7.06
N ALA A 608 16.88 29.97 -8.25
CA ALA A 608 15.87 28.95 -8.54
C ALA A 608 16.45 27.52 -8.52
N ARG A 609 17.66 27.34 -9.07
CA ARG A 609 18.32 26.02 -9.18
C ARG A 609 18.38 25.24 -7.85
N PRO A 610 19.03 25.74 -6.79
CA PRO A 610 19.16 24.98 -5.55
C PRO A 610 17.81 24.63 -4.93
N LEU A 611 16.82 25.51 -5.03
CA LEU A 611 15.47 25.24 -4.51
C LEU A 611 14.80 24.08 -5.28
N ILE A 612 14.80 24.15 -6.61
CA ILE A 612 14.17 23.10 -7.44
C ILE A 612 14.91 21.76 -7.27
N GLU A 613 16.24 21.75 -7.26
CA GLU A 613 17.04 20.53 -7.08
C GLU A 613 16.84 19.93 -5.69
N HIS A 614 16.72 20.76 -4.65
CA HIS A 614 16.35 20.28 -3.31
C HIS A 614 14.97 19.62 -3.33
N GLY A 615 13.97 20.25 -3.92
CA GLY A 615 12.64 19.68 -4.09
C GLY A 615 12.66 18.34 -4.86
N ILE A 616 13.43 18.24 -5.95
CA ILE A 616 13.62 17.00 -6.72
C ILE A 616 14.25 15.91 -5.84
N GLY A 617 15.29 16.25 -5.06
CA GLY A 617 15.94 15.35 -4.12
C GLY A 617 14.93 14.75 -3.13
N VAL A 618 14.15 15.61 -2.49
CA VAL A 618 13.10 15.21 -1.53
C VAL A 618 12.05 14.35 -2.22
N PHE A 619 11.54 14.74 -3.40
CA PHE A 619 10.53 13.96 -4.14
C PHE A 619 11.03 12.56 -4.52
N ARG A 620 12.30 12.41 -4.89
CA ARG A 620 12.91 11.12 -5.22
C ARG A 620 13.05 10.25 -3.97
N THR A 621 13.62 10.80 -2.89
CA THR A 621 13.83 10.07 -1.64
C THR A 621 12.52 9.60 -1.02
N ALA A 622 11.47 10.43 -1.09
CA ALA A 622 10.15 10.11 -0.56
C ALA A 622 9.21 9.43 -1.58
N ASN A 623 9.71 9.09 -2.78
CA ASN A 623 8.92 8.49 -3.88
C ASN A 623 7.65 9.28 -4.25
N ILE A 624 7.71 10.60 -4.19
CA ILE A 624 6.60 11.51 -4.54
C ILE A 624 6.58 11.69 -6.06
N VAL A 625 5.93 10.77 -6.76
CA VAL A 625 5.93 10.72 -8.23
C VAL A 625 5.03 11.78 -8.89
N TYR A 626 4.05 12.32 -8.16
CA TYR A 626 3.05 13.24 -8.71
C TYR A 626 3.64 14.60 -9.11
N LEU A 627 4.49 15.20 -8.27
CA LEU A 627 5.09 16.53 -8.49
C LEU A 627 6.40 16.49 -9.27
N LEU A 628 7.04 15.33 -9.31
CA LEU A 628 8.37 15.15 -9.88
C LEU A 628 8.50 15.58 -11.36
N PRO A 629 7.55 15.29 -12.28
CA PRO A 629 7.66 15.74 -13.68
C PRO A 629 7.68 17.25 -13.82
N GLY A 630 6.87 17.96 -13.03
CA GLY A 630 6.84 19.43 -13.02
C GLY A 630 8.14 20.06 -12.51
N ALA A 631 8.72 19.46 -11.46
CA ALA A 631 9.98 19.89 -10.88
C ALA A 631 11.16 19.64 -11.84
N LEU A 632 11.23 18.44 -12.46
CA LEU A 632 12.22 18.11 -13.49
C LEU A 632 12.14 19.02 -14.73
N ALA A 633 10.92 19.32 -15.15
CA ALA A 633 10.69 20.27 -16.25
C ALA A 633 11.21 21.69 -15.92
N SER A 634 10.96 22.15 -14.69
CA SER A 634 11.46 23.45 -14.20
C SER A 634 12.98 23.43 -14.07
N SER A 635 13.58 22.33 -13.58
CA SER A 635 15.03 22.14 -13.53
C SER A 635 15.65 22.15 -14.93
N ALA A 636 15.08 21.42 -15.91
CA ALA A 636 15.56 21.43 -17.28
C ALA A 636 15.61 22.86 -17.87
N TRP A 637 14.59 23.66 -17.58
CA TRP A 637 14.56 25.05 -18.03
C TRP A 637 15.62 25.90 -17.34
N VAL A 638 15.77 25.79 -16.02
CA VAL A 638 16.80 26.56 -15.28
C VAL A 638 18.21 26.20 -15.76
N LEU A 639 18.51 24.91 -15.89
CA LEU A 639 19.82 24.40 -16.34
C LEU A 639 20.13 24.88 -17.77
N ALA A 640 19.16 24.82 -18.68
CA ALA A 640 19.30 25.34 -20.04
C ALA A 640 19.59 26.88 -20.05
N GLN A 641 18.94 27.63 -19.15
CA GLN A 641 19.15 29.05 -19.00
C GLN A 641 20.56 29.41 -18.45
N LEU A 642 21.09 28.52 -17.58
CA LEU A 642 22.45 28.65 -17.03
C LEU A 642 23.55 28.13 -17.96
N GLY A 643 23.19 27.57 -19.13
CA GLY A 643 24.13 27.02 -20.11
C GLY A 643 24.57 25.57 -19.84
N GLU A 644 23.98 24.89 -18.88
CA GLU A 644 24.32 23.51 -18.50
C GLU A 644 23.57 22.49 -19.38
N ALA A 645 23.89 22.51 -20.68
CA ALA A 645 23.15 21.80 -21.72
C ALA A 645 23.01 20.30 -21.52
N SER A 646 24.07 19.60 -21.07
CA SER A 646 24.07 18.15 -20.90
C SER A 646 23.11 17.72 -19.79
N GLU A 647 23.12 18.42 -18.67
CA GLU A 647 22.26 18.11 -17.54
C GLU A 647 20.80 18.51 -17.83
N ALA A 648 20.60 19.65 -18.48
CA ALA A 648 19.28 20.06 -18.98
C ALA A 648 18.63 18.99 -19.88
N LEU A 649 19.41 18.37 -20.78
CA LEU A 649 18.92 17.28 -21.65
C LEU A 649 18.56 16.02 -20.86
N ASN A 650 19.30 15.69 -19.81
CA ASN A 650 18.98 14.55 -18.96
C ASN A 650 17.67 14.79 -18.20
N ARG A 651 17.50 15.96 -17.57
CA ARG A 651 16.26 16.37 -16.91
C ARG A 651 15.07 16.43 -17.86
N LEU A 652 15.30 16.87 -19.09
CA LEU A 652 14.27 16.95 -20.13
C LEU A 652 13.74 15.56 -20.48
N ARG A 653 14.63 14.58 -20.75
CA ARG A 653 14.24 13.21 -21.10
C ARG A 653 13.48 12.54 -19.93
N GLU A 654 14.03 12.63 -18.73
CA GLU A 654 13.41 12.06 -17.52
C GLU A 654 12.03 12.69 -17.25
N GLY A 655 11.96 14.02 -17.30
CA GLY A 655 10.71 14.77 -17.09
C GLY A 655 9.62 14.43 -18.11
N GLU A 656 9.98 14.27 -19.38
CA GLU A 656 9.04 13.89 -20.44
C GLU A 656 8.53 12.46 -20.26
N GLN A 657 9.41 11.51 -19.96
CA GLN A 657 9.00 10.11 -19.70
C GLN A 657 8.04 9.97 -18.50
N LEU A 658 8.30 10.70 -17.43
CA LEU A 658 7.41 10.66 -16.26
C LEU A 658 6.09 11.38 -16.54
N LEU A 659 6.10 12.46 -17.31
CA LEU A 659 4.89 13.16 -17.74
C LEU A 659 3.98 12.25 -18.60
N GLU A 660 4.55 11.48 -19.52
CA GLU A 660 3.81 10.51 -20.34
C GLU A 660 3.14 9.42 -19.48
N ARG A 661 3.84 8.95 -18.45
CA ARG A 661 3.26 7.99 -17.49
C ARG A 661 2.09 8.59 -16.69
N GLN A 662 2.16 9.88 -16.35
CA GLN A 662 1.05 10.57 -15.68
C GLN A 662 -0.13 10.79 -16.62
N ASP A 663 0.13 11.21 -17.85
CA ASP A 663 -0.91 11.38 -18.88
C ASP A 663 -1.70 10.08 -19.11
N ALA A 664 -1.00 8.93 -19.14
CA ALA A 664 -1.62 7.61 -19.25
C ALA A 664 -2.55 7.26 -18.06
N ARG A 665 -2.31 7.88 -16.89
CA ARG A 665 -3.15 7.73 -15.67
C ARG A 665 -4.25 8.82 -15.57
N GLY A 666 -4.33 9.72 -16.55
CA GLY A 666 -5.30 10.82 -16.56
C GLY A 666 -4.99 11.96 -15.59
N ILE A 667 -3.78 12.05 -15.07
CA ILE A 667 -3.34 13.12 -14.15
C ILE A 667 -2.83 14.28 -14.99
N VAL A 668 -3.57 15.38 -15.04
CA VAL A 668 -3.25 16.53 -15.91
C VAL A 668 -2.98 17.85 -15.16
N GLY A 669 -3.11 17.85 -13.81
CA GLY A 669 -3.06 19.07 -12.98
C GLY A 669 -1.83 19.98 -13.21
N HIS A 670 -0.65 19.41 -13.50
CA HIS A 670 0.56 20.17 -13.79
C HIS A 670 1.09 20.02 -15.22
N ARG A 671 0.31 19.39 -16.12
CA ARG A 671 0.72 19.10 -17.51
C ARG A 671 1.09 20.36 -18.29
N GLY A 672 0.24 21.39 -18.20
CA GLY A 672 0.47 22.66 -18.91
C GLY A 672 1.78 23.34 -18.49
N TRP A 673 2.08 23.35 -17.19
CA TRP A 673 3.34 23.86 -16.65
C TRP A 673 4.54 23.05 -17.10
N ALA A 674 4.47 21.72 -16.99
CA ALA A 674 5.57 20.81 -17.36
C ALA A 674 5.90 20.91 -18.86
N CYS A 675 4.90 20.79 -19.73
CA CYS A 675 5.09 20.94 -21.18
C CYS A 675 5.69 22.29 -21.57
N ARG A 676 5.21 23.38 -20.97
CA ARG A 676 5.76 24.73 -21.20
C ARG A 676 7.22 24.81 -20.76
N SER A 677 7.55 24.29 -19.58
CA SER A 677 8.92 24.39 -19.02
C SER A 677 9.91 23.53 -19.81
N LEU A 678 9.55 22.31 -20.23
CA LEU A 678 10.33 21.48 -21.13
C LEU A 678 10.49 22.13 -22.50
N GLY A 679 9.43 22.74 -23.05
CA GLY A 679 9.50 23.49 -24.32
C GLY A 679 10.42 24.68 -24.24
N ARG A 680 10.47 25.41 -23.10
CA ARG A 680 11.44 26.47 -22.85
C ARG A 680 12.87 25.96 -22.81
N ALA A 681 13.12 24.84 -22.17
CA ALA A 681 14.44 24.19 -22.19
C ALA A 681 14.85 23.80 -23.62
N CYS A 682 13.95 23.21 -24.42
CA CYS A 682 14.20 22.86 -25.80
C CYS A 682 14.53 24.09 -26.65
N LEU A 683 13.79 25.20 -26.47
CA LEU A 683 14.03 26.46 -27.19
C LEU A 683 15.44 26.99 -26.91
N LEU A 684 15.86 27.06 -25.66
CA LEU A 684 17.19 27.51 -25.23
C LEU A 684 18.32 26.59 -25.72
N LEU A 685 18.04 25.30 -25.86
CA LEU A 685 18.97 24.32 -26.42
C LEU A 685 18.98 24.27 -27.95
N GLY A 686 18.22 25.15 -28.64
CA GLY A 686 18.13 25.22 -30.11
C GLY A 686 17.26 24.13 -30.75
N ARG A 687 16.52 23.33 -29.96
CA ARG A 687 15.65 22.22 -30.41
C ARG A 687 14.24 22.73 -30.73
N LEU A 688 14.14 23.53 -31.83
CA LEU A 688 12.92 24.28 -32.14
C LEU A 688 11.68 23.41 -32.42
N ASP A 689 11.84 22.28 -33.07
CA ASP A 689 10.70 21.41 -33.40
C ASP A 689 10.12 20.73 -32.15
N GLU A 690 10.98 20.34 -31.23
CA GLU A 690 10.55 19.82 -29.94
C GLU A 690 9.89 20.89 -29.07
N ALA A 691 10.45 22.11 -29.08
CA ALA A 691 9.84 23.24 -28.40
C ALA A 691 8.43 23.55 -28.94
N ARG A 692 8.22 23.45 -30.26
CA ARG A 692 6.90 23.59 -30.91
C ARG A 692 5.96 22.45 -30.51
N ARG A 693 6.42 21.21 -30.56
CA ARG A 693 5.64 20.05 -30.15
C ARG A 693 5.17 20.16 -28.70
N LEU A 694 6.07 20.51 -27.80
CA LEU A 694 5.76 20.68 -26.37
C LEU A 694 4.86 21.90 -26.13
N GLY A 695 5.08 23.01 -26.88
CA GLY A 695 4.19 24.16 -26.85
C GLY A 695 2.77 23.81 -27.30
N GLY A 696 2.63 22.96 -28.33
CA GLY A 696 1.34 22.44 -28.80
C GLY A 696 0.64 21.64 -27.72
N ARG A 697 1.33 20.68 -27.05
CA ARG A 697 0.80 19.92 -25.92
C ARG A 697 0.39 20.82 -24.75
N ALA A 698 1.14 21.90 -24.49
CA ALA A 698 0.78 22.87 -23.46
C ALA A 698 -0.49 23.65 -23.82
N ILE A 699 -0.71 23.95 -25.10
CA ILE A 699 -1.96 24.60 -25.62
C ILE A 699 -3.15 23.60 -25.49
N GLU A 700 -2.97 22.36 -25.82
CA GLU A 700 -4.03 21.35 -25.65
C GLU A 700 -4.51 21.30 -24.20
N SER A 701 -3.61 21.47 -23.24
CA SER A 701 -3.95 21.55 -21.81
C SER A 701 -4.63 22.87 -21.43
N SER A 702 -4.62 23.90 -22.28
CA SER A 702 -5.16 25.23 -21.95
C SER A 702 -6.68 25.28 -21.87
N SER A 703 -7.38 24.30 -22.42
CA SER A 703 -8.83 24.15 -22.24
C SER A 703 -9.20 23.85 -20.80
N SER A 704 -8.39 23.03 -20.14
CA SER A 704 -8.53 22.65 -18.73
C SER A 704 -7.70 23.50 -17.76
N GLN A 705 -6.70 24.25 -18.27
CA GLN A 705 -5.79 25.06 -17.47
C GLN A 705 -5.48 26.40 -18.16
N PRO A 706 -6.45 27.31 -18.26
CA PRO A 706 -6.28 28.57 -19.00
C PRO A 706 -5.10 29.45 -18.52
N GLY A 707 -4.76 29.37 -17.22
CA GLY A 707 -3.62 30.12 -16.66
C GLY A 707 -2.29 29.74 -17.32
N TYR A 708 -2.12 28.51 -17.78
CA TYR A 708 -0.92 28.08 -18.49
C TYR A 708 -1.00 28.29 -20.00
N GLY A 709 -2.18 28.54 -20.56
CA GLY A 709 -2.39 28.80 -21.98
C GLY A 709 -1.65 30.04 -22.49
N ALA A 710 -1.65 31.11 -21.72
CA ALA A 710 -0.90 32.34 -22.06
C ALA A 710 0.61 32.08 -22.15
N HIS A 711 1.14 31.27 -21.22
CA HIS A 711 2.56 30.90 -21.22
C HIS A 711 2.92 29.99 -22.41
N ALA A 712 2.02 29.09 -22.79
CA ALA A 712 2.20 28.21 -23.96
C ALA A 712 2.19 29.00 -25.28
N LEU A 713 1.28 29.97 -25.41
CA LEU A 713 1.25 30.90 -26.56
C LEU A 713 2.52 31.72 -26.67
N HIS A 714 3.05 32.21 -25.54
CA HIS A 714 4.31 32.93 -25.51
C HIS A 714 5.48 32.06 -25.97
N LEU A 715 5.57 30.80 -25.50
CA LEU A 715 6.59 29.84 -25.95
C LEU A 715 6.52 29.62 -27.46
N LEU A 716 5.33 29.39 -28.01
CA LEU A 716 5.14 29.18 -29.44
C LEU A 716 5.51 30.40 -30.24
N GLY A 717 5.18 31.63 -29.76
CA GLY A 717 5.58 32.88 -30.36
C GLY A 717 7.10 33.01 -30.48
N ASP A 718 7.85 32.61 -29.45
CA ASP A 718 9.32 32.66 -29.42
C ASP A 718 9.97 31.63 -30.36
N THR A 719 9.25 30.59 -30.82
CA THR A 719 9.74 29.61 -31.80
C THR A 719 9.62 30.08 -33.26
N ILE A 720 8.98 31.22 -33.53
CA ILE A 720 8.78 31.75 -34.87
C ILE A 720 9.98 32.63 -35.23
N PRO A 721 10.71 32.34 -36.32
CA PRO A 721 11.83 33.19 -36.79
C PRO A 721 11.35 34.63 -37.04
N THR A 722 12.09 35.61 -36.54
CA THR A 722 11.75 37.04 -36.60
C THR A 722 11.58 37.59 -38.03
N GLY A 723 12.06 36.86 -39.05
CA GLY A 723 11.94 37.22 -40.45
C GLY A 723 10.78 36.61 -41.23
N SER A 724 10.05 35.64 -40.64
CA SER A 724 9.06 34.84 -41.35
C SER A 724 7.60 35.10 -40.97
N MET A 725 7.29 36.19 -40.22
CA MET A 725 5.88 36.51 -39.92
C MET A 725 5.17 37.04 -41.17
N PRO A 726 4.19 36.30 -41.75
CA PRO A 726 3.34 36.89 -42.79
C PRO A 726 2.62 38.10 -42.22
N ARG A 727 2.57 39.21 -42.97
CA ARG A 727 1.83 40.42 -42.58
C ARG A 727 0.38 40.19 -42.17
N ALA A 728 -0.23 39.07 -42.64
CA ALA A 728 -1.58 38.66 -42.32
C ALA A 728 -1.73 37.97 -40.92
N ALA A 729 -0.66 37.48 -40.29
CA ALA A 729 -0.73 36.80 -38.98
C ALA A 729 -0.67 37.80 -37.79
N ARG A 730 -0.21 39.04 -38.02
CA ARG A 730 -0.13 40.08 -37.00
C ARG A 730 -1.46 40.45 -36.33
N PRO A 731 -2.63 40.48 -37.00
CA PRO A 731 -3.88 40.82 -36.34
C PRO A 731 -4.50 39.69 -35.51
N THR A 732 -4.23 38.42 -35.86
CA THR A 732 -4.85 37.27 -35.19
C THR A 732 -4.24 36.98 -33.81
N THR A 733 -2.94 37.13 -33.71
CA THR A 733 -2.25 37.03 -32.41
C THR A 733 -2.64 38.19 -31.50
N ALA A 734 -2.72 39.42 -32.01
CA ALA A 734 -3.13 40.61 -31.25
C ALA A 734 -4.59 40.54 -30.74
N ARG A 735 -5.51 39.92 -31.50
CA ARG A 735 -6.91 39.73 -31.08
C ARG A 735 -7.10 38.66 -30.02
N ARG A 736 -6.34 37.58 -30.04
CA ARG A 736 -6.36 36.56 -29.00
C ARG A 736 -5.79 37.00 -27.65
N TRP A 737 -4.88 37.98 -27.69
CA TRP A 737 -4.27 38.61 -26.48
C TRP A 737 -5.19 39.60 -25.76
N ARG A 738 -6.43 39.79 -26.15
CA ARG A 738 -7.41 40.68 -25.49
C ARG A 738 -8.28 40.01 -24.43
N SER A 739 -7.91 38.82 -23.96
CA SER A 739 -8.47 38.20 -22.78
C SER A 739 -7.95 38.93 -21.49
N PRO A 740 -8.71 38.96 -20.40
CA PRO A 740 -8.36 39.68 -19.15
C PRO A 740 -6.98 39.41 -18.59
N SER A 741 -6.38 38.26 -18.92
CA SER A 741 -5.04 37.83 -18.45
C SER A 741 -3.87 38.60 -19.07
N ARG A 742 -4.09 39.54 -20.00
CA ARG A 742 -3.04 40.29 -20.72
C ARG A 742 -2.13 41.11 -19.78
N ALA A 743 -2.67 41.64 -18.70
CA ALA A 743 -1.91 42.45 -17.77
C ALA A 743 -0.91 41.60 -16.93
N ALA A 744 -1.30 40.38 -16.58
CA ALA A 744 -0.47 39.47 -15.78
C ALA A 744 0.73 38.91 -16.58
N CYS A 745 0.50 38.52 -17.84
CA CYS A 745 1.57 37.94 -18.68
C CYS A 745 2.64 38.92 -19.13
N ALA A 746 2.25 40.19 -19.41
CA ALA A 746 3.19 41.25 -19.82
C ALA A 746 4.14 41.68 -18.68
N ARG A 747 3.76 41.46 -17.43
CA ARG A 747 4.57 41.88 -16.27
C ARG A 747 5.43 40.75 -15.69
N SER A 748 5.25 39.51 -16.15
CA SER A 748 5.92 38.32 -15.57
C SER A 748 7.25 37.96 -16.23
N SER A 749 7.75 38.70 -17.24
CA SER A 749 8.99 38.32 -17.92
C SER A 749 9.96 39.51 -18.10
N PRO A 750 10.93 39.67 -17.20
CA PRO A 750 12.07 40.56 -17.45
C PRO A 750 13.02 40.05 -18.55
N THR A 751 12.81 38.83 -19.06
CA THR A 751 13.69 38.21 -20.06
C THR A 751 13.33 38.53 -21.52
N ALA A 752 12.34 39.41 -21.77
CA ALA A 752 12.05 39.92 -23.12
C ALA A 752 13.06 40.97 -23.63
N THR A 753 14.25 41.07 -23.03
CA THR A 753 15.26 42.10 -23.32
C THR A 753 16.19 41.77 -24.50
N SER A 754 15.90 40.81 -25.35
CA SER A 754 16.69 40.64 -26.59
C SER A 754 15.89 40.66 -27.90
N ALA A 755 14.60 40.99 -27.84
CA ALA A 755 13.84 41.32 -29.07
C ALA A 755 13.39 42.78 -29.00
N SER A 756 14.34 43.70 -29.11
CA SER A 756 14.07 45.11 -29.30
C SER A 756 13.43 45.32 -30.67
N ALA A 757 12.12 45.23 -30.73
CA ALA A 757 11.40 45.96 -31.77
C ALA A 757 11.35 47.42 -31.32
N SER A 758 12.22 48.22 -31.85
CA SER A 758 12.20 49.67 -31.73
C SER A 758 10.87 50.20 -32.21
N CYS A 759 9.98 50.52 -31.32
CA CYS A 759 8.87 51.44 -31.57
C CYS A 759 9.36 52.87 -31.29
N THR A 760 9.77 53.56 -32.29
CA THR A 760 9.93 55.03 -32.28
C THR A 760 8.58 55.67 -32.06
N PRO A 761 8.43 56.65 -31.15
CA PRO A 761 7.21 57.42 -31.01
C PRO A 761 7.16 58.51 -32.10
N ALA A 762 6.10 58.51 -32.89
CA ALA A 762 5.79 59.60 -33.75
C ALA A 762 5.23 60.80 -32.93
N PRO A 763 5.54 62.06 -33.31
CA PRO A 763 5.24 63.24 -32.52
C PRO A 763 3.74 63.56 -32.52
N ALA A 764 3.28 64.07 -31.39
CA ALA A 764 1.96 64.62 -31.16
C ALA A 764 1.72 65.89 -32.07
N SER A 765 0.64 65.84 -32.83
CA SER A 765 -0.01 67.07 -33.26
C SER A 765 -1.46 67.07 -32.87
N GLY A 766 -1.81 68.05 -32.07
CA GLY A 766 -3.15 68.25 -31.56
C GLY A 766 -4.13 68.75 -32.61
N LYS A 767 -5.39 68.42 -32.42
CA LYS A 767 -6.55 69.32 -32.66
C LYS A 767 -7.78 68.74 -32.00
N ARG A 768 -8.40 69.58 -31.18
CA ARG A 768 -9.76 69.43 -30.63
C ARG A 768 -10.81 69.38 -31.74
N LEU A 769 -11.90 68.70 -31.55
CA LEU A 769 -13.26 69.26 -31.59
C LEU A 769 -14.32 68.15 -31.46
N ALA A 770 -15.19 68.35 -30.47
CA ALA A 770 -16.64 68.29 -30.43
C ALA A 770 -17.38 66.93 -30.68
N SER A 771 -18.01 66.50 -29.60
CA SER A 771 -19.42 66.09 -29.39
C SER A 771 -20.22 65.54 -30.57
N THR A 772 -20.78 64.36 -30.38
CA THR A 772 -22.22 64.02 -30.41
C THR A 772 -22.45 62.52 -30.28
N SER A 773 -23.26 62.15 -29.31
CA SER A 773 -24.03 60.90 -29.31
C SER A 773 -25.35 61.14 -30.04
N PRO A 774 -26.22 60.22 -30.44
CA PRO A 774 -26.45 58.81 -30.25
C PRO A 774 -26.80 58.05 -31.57
N PRO A 775 -27.51 56.97 -31.71
CA PRO A 775 -28.28 56.10 -30.79
C PRO A 775 -28.12 54.59 -30.96
N ARG A 776 -28.68 53.85 -29.98
CA ARG A 776 -28.92 52.42 -29.95
C ARG A 776 -29.63 51.86 -31.18
N ARG A 777 -29.15 50.74 -31.73
CA ARG A 777 -29.96 49.74 -32.42
C ARG A 777 -29.55 48.33 -31.97
N ARG A 778 -30.58 47.55 -31.53
CA ARG A 778 -30.53 46.09 -31.35
C ARG A 778 -30.35 45.46 -32.74
N CYS A 779 -29.50 44.46 -32.82
CA CYS A 779 -29.61 43.45 -33.86
C CYS A 779 -29.44 42.09 -33.22
N THR A 780 -30.57 41.39 -33.19
CA THR A 780 -30.66 39.93 -33.02
C THR A 780 -30.26 39.33 -34.37
N GLU A 781 -29.24 38.50 -34.40
CA GLU A 781 -29.10 37.54 -35.47
C GLU A 781 -28.63 36.20 -34.95
N ARG A 782 -29.57 35.24 -35.09
CA ARG A 782 -29.36 33.80 -35.04
C ARG A 782 -28.45 33.41 -36.20
N TRP A 783 -27.40 32.68 -35.88
CA TRP A 783 -26.72 31.85 -36.89
C TRP A 783 -26.91 30.38 -36.53
N THR A 784 -27.82 29.75 -37.31
CA THR A 784 -27.83 28.29 -37.53
C THR A 784 -26.80 28.00 -38.60
N CYS A 785 -25.91 27.08 -38.35
CA CYS A 785 -25.15 26.40 -39.39
C CYS A 785 -25.29 24.88 -39.21
N GLY A 786 -25.96 24.34 -40.20
CA GLY A 786 -26.22 22.94 -40.32
C GLY A 786 -25.09 22.15 -40.93
N SER A 787 -25.15 20.93 -40.54
CA SER A 787 -24.99 19.69 -41.32
C SER A 787 -23.80 19.45 -42.19
N GLY A 788 -23.18 18.36 -41.92
CA GLY A 788 -22.88 17.40 -42.95
C GLY A 788 -21.42 16.95 -43.02
N TRP A 789 -21.15 15.83 -42.50
CA TRP A 789 -20.31 14.87 -43.25
C TRP A 789 -20.59 13.45 -42.74
N SER A 790 -20.88 12.60 -43.74
CA SER A 790 -21.36 11.26 -43.74
C SER A 790 -20.39 10.19 -43.26
N ARG A 791 -20.98 9.22 -42.59
CA ARG A 791 -20.70 7.77 -42.51
C ARG A 791 -19.68 7.17 -43.53
N ARG A 792 -18.77 6.37 -43.01
CA ARG A 792 -18.51 5.03 -43.57
C ARG A 792 -18.39 3.98 -42.45
N ARG A 793 -19.28 2.97 -42.58
CA ARG A 793 -19.27 1.69 -41.83
C ARG A 793 -18.26 0.73 -42.46
N ARG A 794 -17.67 -0.12 -41.65
CA ARG A 794 -17.51 -1.60 -41.85
C ARG A 794 -17.25 -2.20 -40.49
N SER A 795 -18.15 -2.93 -39.89
CA SER A 795 -18.60 -4.33 -40.09
C SER A 795 -17.55 -5.36 -39.71
N ARG A 796 -17.79 -6.09 -38.69
CA ARG A 796 -18.11 -7.54 -38.48
C ARG A 796 -17.47 -7.96 -37.15
N ALA A 797 -18.01 -8.78 -36.32
CA ALA A 797 -19.20 -9.62 -36.17
C ALA A 797 -18.88 -10.68 -35.12
N LEU A 798 -19.93 -11.02 -34.37
CA LEU A 798 -20.24 -12.32 -33.78
C LEU A 798 -19.47 -12.78 -32.52
N PHE A 799 -20.08 -12.87 -31.32
CA PHE A 799 -20.95 -13.99 -30.92
C PHE A 799 -21.94 -13.56 -29.85
N ARG A 800 -23.21 -13.84 -30.15
CA ARG A 800 -24.32 -13.92 -29.20
C ARG A 800 -24.45 -15.38 -28.77
N GLU A 801 -24.78 -15.63 -27.52
CA GLU A 801 -25.71 -16.68 -27.11
C GLU A 801 -26.58 -16.18 -26.00
N GLU A 802 -27.82 -15.98 -26.37
CA GLU A 802 -28.99 -15.86 -25.47
C GLU A 802 -29.47 -17.27 -25.14
N LEU A 803 -30.11 -17.45 -23.96
CA LEU A 803 -31.47 -18.03 -23.90
C LEU A 803 -32.07 -17.92 -22.49
N PRO A 804 -33.41 -17.88 -22.41
CA PRO A 804 -34.16 -17.24 -21.36
C PRO A 804 -34.99 -18.20 -20.50
N TRP A 805 -35.48 -17.75 -19.35
CA TRP A 805 -36.73 -18.29 -18.75
C TRP A 805 -37.63 -17.18 -18.24
N ARG A 806 -38.77 -17.04 -18.91
CA ARG A 806 -39.99 -16.43 -18.41
C ARG A 806 -40.78 -17.48 -17.64
N HIS A 807 -41.46 -17.09 -16.56
CA HIS A 807 -42.91 -17.26 -16.34
C HIS A 807 -43.39 -16.50 -15.10
N ASP A 808 -44.32 -15.61 -15.30
CA ASP A 808 -45.35 -15.07 -14.47
C ASP A 808 -46.68 -15.83 -14.83
N PRO A 809 -47.88 -15.77 -14.14
CA PRO A 809 -48.33 -14.86 -13.12
C PRO A 809 -49.38 -15.44 -12.08
N GLU A 810 -49.80 -14.57 -11.16
CA GLU A 810 -51.10 -14.53 -10.47
C GLU A 810 -51.43 -15.43 -9.27
N ARG A 811 -51.62 -14.83 -8.09
CA ARG A 811 -52.86 -14.67 -7.34
C ARG A 811 -52.64 -14.02 -5.98
N GLN A 812 -53.28 -12.89 -5.78
CA GLN A 812 -53.76 -12.36 -4.48
C GLN A 812 -55.21 -12.83 -4.28
N PRO A 813 -55.94 -12.60 -3.13
CA PRO A 813 -55.68 -11.80 -1.92
C PRO A 813 -56.17 -12.42 -0.57
N GLY A 814 -55.85 -11.77 0.57
CA GLY A 814 -56.58 -12.03 1.82
C GLY A 814 -55.93 -11.46 3.08
N ALA A 815 -56.31 -10.24 3.46
CA ALA A 815 -56.20 -9.70 4.83
C ALA A 815 -57.48 -9.93 5.58
N PRO A 816 -57.74 -9.52 6.85
CA PRO A 816 -56.85 -9.05 7.94
C PRO A 816 -57.18 -9.75 9.29
N ILE A 817 -56.54 -9.43 10.41
CA ILE A 817 -57.12 -9.21 11.76
C ILE A 817 -56.04 -8.76 12.77
N HIS A 818 -56.17 -7.55 13.31
CA HIS A 818 -55.77 -7.04 14.62
C HIS A 818 -56.79 -7.47 15.68
N PRO A 819 -56.63 -7.29 17.04
CA PRO A 819 -55.94 -6.20 17.74
C PRO A 819 -55.40 -6.49 19.16
N ALA A 820 -54.64 -5.49 19.69
CA ALA A 820 -54.68 -4.92 21.05
C ALA A 820 -54.12 -5.69 22.24
N SER A 821 -53.31 -5.09 23.07
CA SER A 821 -53.53 -4.14 24.16
C SER A 821 -52.25 -3.97 24.98
N GLU A 822 -51.85 -2.75 25.18
CA GLU A 822 -51.89 -1.99 26.46
C GLU A 822 -51.03 -2.55 27.60
N VAL A 823 -50.24 -1.84 28.40
CA VAL A 823 -50.43 -0.52 29.07
C VAL A 823 -49.08 -0.14 29.78
N ARG A 824 -48.66 1.13 29.65
CA ARG A 824 -48.28 2.13 30.69
C ARG A 824 -47.39 1.67 31.87
N HIS A 825 -46.53 2.47 32.51
CA HIS A 825 -46.36 3.91 32.74
C HIS A 825 -45.05 4.16 33.51
N VAL A 826 -44.43 5.33 33.25
CA VAL A 826 -44.10 6.44 34.21
C VAL A 826 -42.95 6.17 35.24
N ALA A 827 -41.96 6.99 35.43
CA ALA A 827 -41.88 8.44 35.64
C ALA A 827 -40.45 8.96 35.72
N ARG A 828 -40.33 10.20 35.39
CA ARG A 828 -39.31 11.20 35.67
C ARG A 828 -38.85 11.25 37.12
N HIS A 829 -37.62 11.67 37.37
CA HIS A 829 -37.37 12.92 38.12
C HIS A 829 -35.97 13.47 37.87
N GLU A 830 -35.97 14.75 37.73
CA GLU A 830 -34.88 15.73 37.60
C GLU A 830 -34.17 16.01 38.92
N VAL A 831 -33.07 16.79 38.78
CA VAL A 831 -32.59 17.89 39.58
C VAL A 831 -31.22 17.69 40.31
N GLY A 832 -30.31 18.51 39.84
CA GLY A 832 -29.52 19.44 40.68
C GLY A 832 -28.16 18.98 41.16
N GLY A 833 -27.09 19.41 40.63
CA GLY A 833 -26.47 20.66 40.96
C GLY A 833 -25.31 20.61 41.96
N VAL A 834 -24.18 21.24 41.58
CA VAL A 834 -23.17 21.88 42.44
C VAL A 834 -22.01 21.05 43.04
N GLY A 835 -20.83 21.28 42.47
CA GLY A 835 -19.67 21.87 43.12
C GLY A 835 -18.83 21.04 44.10
N GLY A 836 -17.53 21.11 43.89
CA GLY A 836 -16.58 21.13 44.96
C GLY A 836 -15.56 20.02 45.09
N ASP A 837 -14.42 20.25 44.53
CA ASP A 837 -13.08 20.29 45.21
C ASP A 837 -12.61 19.12 46.06
N ARG A 838 -11.43 18.67 45.70
CA ARG A 838 -10.27 18.20 46.47
C ARG A 838 -10.30 16.92 47.33
N ARG A 839 -9.19 16.27 47.12
CA ARG A 839 -8.28 15.51 47.98
C ARG A 839 -8.25 14.02 47.87
N ARG A 840 -7.06 13.58 47.50
CA ARG A 840 -6.28 12.42 47.96
C ARG A 840 -6.86 11.71 49.16
N GLN A 841 -6.93 10.43 49.12
CA GLN A 841 -6.49 9.59 50.22
C GLN A 841 -6.18 8.18 49.73
N GLU A 842 -5.09 7.69 50.26
CA GLU A 842 -4.43 6.41 50.15
C GLU A 842 -5.17 5.33 50.98
N TRP A 843 -4.98 4.06 50.54
CA TRP A 843 -4.80 2.82 51.35
C TRP A 843 -6.01 2.23 52.09
N PRO A 844 -6.01 0.86 52.49
CA PRO A 844 -4.93 -0.11 52.61
C PRO A 844 -5.25 -1.58 52.19
N ILE A 845 -4.20 -2.33 51.89
CA ILE A 845 -3.72 -3.66 52.28
C ILE A 845 -4.71 -4.60 53.02
N LEU A 846 -4.85 -5.83 52.54
CA LEU A 846 -5.07 -7.01 53.37
C LEU A 846 -4.28 -8.21 52.85
N ARG A 847 -3.16 -8.48 53.61
CA ARG A 847 -2.49 -9.79 53.66
C ARG A 847 -3.28 -10.73 54.59
N ARG A 848 -3.33 -12.03 54.29
CA ARG A 848 -3.21 -13.16 55.22
C ARG A 848 -3.23 -14.45 54.40
N GLN A 849 -2.12 -15.15 54.43
CA GLN A 849 -1.72 -16.33 55.25
C GLN A 849 -2.31 -17.65 54.71
N LEU A 850 -1.56 -18.69 54.44
CA LEU A 850 -0.77 -19.60 55.29
C LEU A 850 0.05 -20.56 54.44
N ARG A 851 1.33 -20.63 54.60
CA ARG A 851 2.15 -21.61 55.35
C ARG A 851 2.06 -23.08 54.92
N ARG A 852 3.25 -23.55 54.52
CA ARG A 852 3.96 -24.80 54.89
C ARG A 852 3.60 -26.09 54.19
N ARG A 853 4.55 -26.62 53.43
CA ARG A 853 5.32 -27.84 53.81
C ARG A 853 6.52 -28.00 52.87
N GLN A 854 7.67 -28.03 53.47
CA GLN A 854 8.94 -28.65 53.04
C GLN A 854 9.05 -29.96 53.72
N PRO A 855 10.15 -30.77 53.52
CA PRO A 855 10.76 -31.38 52.33
C PRO A 855 10.95 -32.92 52.58
N LEU A 856 11.40 -33.66 51.59
CA LEU A 856 12.07 -34.96 51.80
C LEU A 856 13.32 -35.05 50.91
N ASP A 857 14.40 -35.18 51.62
CA ASP A 857 15.78 -35.44 51.26
C ASP A 857 15.99 -36.97 51.18
N VAL A 858 16.87 -37.48 50.34
CA VAL A 858 17.67 -38.70 50.37
C VAL A 858 18.31 -38.84 48.97
N GLY A 859 19.59 -38.94 48.73
CA GLY A 859 20.72 -39.28 49.48
C GLY A 859 21.95 -39.30 48.58
N ARG A 860 23.04 -38.92 49.15
CA ARG A 860 24.40 -38.95 48.61
C ARG A 860 24.86 -40.36 48.27
N ARG A 861 25.68 -40.50 47.23
CA ARG A 861 26.91 -41.29 47.28
C ARG A 861 28.07 -40.63 46.53
N ARG A 862 29.13 -40.40 47.28
CA ARG A 862 30.54 -40.12 46.90
C ARG A 862 31.23 -41.41 46.51
N LEU A 863 32.26 -41.23 45.70
CA LEU A 863 33.65 -41.83 45.81
C LEU A 863 34.45 -41.20 44.65
N SER A 864 35.38 -40.37 44.93
CA SER A 864 36.83 -40.43 45.27
C SER A 864 37.75 -40.68 44.08
N ASP A 865 38.50 -39.70 43.83
CA ASP A 865 39.97 -39.49 43.93
C ASP A 865 40.86 -40.28 42.91
N ASP A 866 41.66 -39.60 42.25
CA ASP A 866 43.13 -39.39 42.34
C ASP A 866 43.70 -38.75 41.08
N SER A 867 44.29 -37.66 41.12
CA SER A 867 45.65 -37.16 41.46
C SER A 867 46.56 -36.90 40.23
N LYS A 868 47.15 -35.71 40.32
CA LYS A 868 48.55 -35.28 39.87
C LYS A 868 48.78 -35.03 38.41
N GLY A 869 49.25 -33.95 38.08
CA GLY A 869 50.37 -33.04 38.21
C GLY A 869 50.49 -32.36 36.87
N GLY A 870 50.88 -31.17 36.69
CA GLY A 870 51.85 -30.33 37.24
C GLY A 870 52.54 -29.52 36.12
N GLN A 871 52.67 -28.21 36.34
CA GLN A 871 53.64 -27.28 35.72
C GLN A 871 53.43 -26.86 34.23
N ALA A 872 53.38 -25.67 33.90
CA ALA A 872 54.05 -24.41 34.12
C ALA A 872 54.15 -23.69 32.76
N LEU A 873 53.87 -22.40 32.74
CA LEU A 873 54.13 -21.43 31.70
C LEU A 873 55.64 -21.33 31.37
N PRO A 874 56.09 -20.77 30.24
CA PRO A 874 56.10 -19.33 30.12
C PRO A 874 55.85 -18.72 28.75
N GLN A 875 55.45 -17.44 28.80
CA GLN A 875 55.59 -16.26 27.96
C GLN A 875 56.46 -16.33 26.70
N GLY A 876 56.02 -15.60 25.69
CA GLY A 876 56.88 -14.74 24.92
C GLY A 876 56.87 -14.94 23.40
N GLY A 877 56.41 -13.90 22.69
CA GLY A 877 56.64 -13.74 21.26
C GLY A 877 55.50 -13.10 20.58
#